data_b10863cec94a9b27dc4e0518b16facf1
#
_entry.id   b10863cec94a9b27dc4e0518b16facf1
#
_cell.length_a   1.000
_cell.length_b   1.000
_cell.length_c   1.000
_cell.angle_alpha   90.00
_cell.angle_beta   90.00
_cell.angle_gamma   90.00
#
_symmetry.space_group_name_H-M   'P 1'
#
loop_
_entity.id
_entity.type
_entity.pdbx_description
1 polymer ?
#
loop_
_entity_poly.entity_id
_entity_poly.type
_entity_poly.pdbx_seq_one_letter_code
_entity_poly.pdbx_strand_id
1 'polypeptide(L)'
;MSRIIVGLVALSGLLGSGDAQRFDNGTGGADSATVRWLGRTPSYNAGTTFGLPWARGRHFANSTEFTVSGGGGPLQSWVTAYWSDGSIKWTGHAMPEADTILDEYTVSASSSANSTARFSRARRQQQQQQQPGGLTVSDSSDAVSVDTGKLAVTFPKSGNVVVGEIKTASGKTIGQNGRLVLHSQSGVEDRAELKGQAGIAHFHFESNIEEVTVSNDNTARALVTVRGKHTAQGEGSHADWLPFILRFYLYRNSEAVRIVHTVIYDGKADEDFISGLGIRFEVPLEGEEHYNRHVRISGVDGGLLSEAVQGITGLRRDPGATVRTDQFEGAELPDPATWGQRVTTRLRWIPTWSDFSLTQLSPDGFTLKKRTKAGQSWVNIPGSTRAGGLAYLGGATKGGLAVGLRNFWKRYPTGIDITNAAAADKGEITIWIYSPAAPALDIRPYHDGLGQDTYAKQLDALEITYEDYEPGFNNPYGVGRTNEIFLYGFDSTPNRTLLAHLTEHTNNPPVLYGEPGYLAETKALGNYWAPPSASPSGVEADIEKHLDFLFKFYEGQVEQRRWYGFWDHGDFIHTYDTDRHQWRYDVGGYAWDNSELSPDLFFWNYFLRTGREDVYRFAEALVRHTGEVDIYHLGDLKGLGTRHGVQHWGDSAKQARISTPQYRKAFYFVSGGDERTGEIVQEMLDADKTYGLLDPNRKVRTDGWVPTPNASVAVGLGTDWSSLASAWLLEWERRGPRWEEARAKLTNTAASIARLKNGFVTGSGLYNLSDGTLGPPPADPTNNGTVAVSHLSAVFGLMEVVAEFIEHAGGSGDVPEGFEQAWYDYSYYYAAGAAEQTARYGKAFGNTSLKQGHSRLTAYAAHRTANATLAARAWREFFDSDGLKQTAPWDTVRFDGSAVLAPVDEAAWISTNDAALYGQAAIVNLALIGDSLA
;
A
#
# COMPACT_ATOMS: atom_id res chain seq x y z
N MET A 1 47.36 -20.13 -29.83
CA MET A 1 47.88 -20.08 -28.46
C MET A 1 47.77 -18.65 -27.98
N SER A 2 46.78 -18.34 -27.22
CA SER A 2 46.73 -17.15 -26.37
C SER A 2 45.62 -17.42 -25.34
N ARG A 3 46.01 -17.52 -24.10
CA ARG A 3 45.15 -17.77 -22.96
C ARG A 3 44.39 -16.50 -22.65
N ILE A 4 43.07 -16.56 -22.72
CA ILE A 4 42.17 -15.56 -22.12
C ILE A 4 41.97 -15.99 -20.67
N ILE A 5 42.49 -15.19 -19.77
CA ILE A 5 42.20 -15.27 -18.32
C ILE A 5 40.84 -14.61 -18.12
N VAL A 6 39.85 -15.42 -17.83
CA VAL A 6 38.55 -14.93 -17.32
C VAL A 6 38.77 -14.67 -15.83
N GLY A 7 38.83 -13.41 -15.48
CA GLY A 7 38.78 -12.97 -14.08
C GLY A 7 37.38 -13.17 -13.54
N LEU A 8 37.23 -14.14 -12.64
CA LEU A 8 36.06 -14.19 -11.76
C LEU A 8 36.12 -12.98 -10.84
N VAL A 9 35.27 -11.99 -11.08
CA VAL A 9 34.92 -11.00 -10.07
C VAL A 9 33.90 -11.69 -9.17
N ALA A 10 34.40 -12.15 -8.01
CA ALA A 10 33.50 -12.51 -6.92
C ALA A 10 32.80 -11.22 -6.45
N LEU A 11 31.54 -11.06 -6.79
CA LEU A 11 30.65 -10.18 -6.06
C LEU A 11 30.50 -10.78 -4.66
N SER A 12 31.37 -10.37 -3.73
CA SER A 12 31.06 -10.47 -2.31
C SER A 12 29.92 -9.50 -2.04
N GLY A 13 28.70 -10.05 -2.05
CA GLY A 13 27.54 -9.35 -1.52
C GLY A 13 27.87 -8.91 -0.10
N LEU A 14 27.86 -7.62 0.12
CA LEU A 14 27.65 -7.04 1.43
C LEU A 14 26.22 -7.46 1.86
N LEU A 15 26.14 -8.67 2.41
CA LEU A 15 25.11 -9.00 3.37
C LEU A 15 25.40 -8.09 4.57
N GLY A 16 24.84 -6.91 4.53
CA GLY A 16 24.66 -6.14 5.73
C GLY A 16 23.83 -7.02 6.65
N SER A 17 24.48 -7.67 7.61
CA SER A 17 23.81 -8.10 8.83
C SER A 17 23.04 -6.86 9.31
N GLY A 18 21.72 -6.90 9.20
CA GLY A 18 20.91 -5.89 9.84
C GLY A 18 21.29 -5.93 11.32
N ASP A 19 22.09 -4.98 11.73
CA ASP A 19 22.33 -4.75 13.13
C ASP A 19 20.95 -4.56 13.74
N ALA A 20 20.54 -5.53 14.55
CA ALA A 20 19.49 -5.33 15.51
C ALA A 20 19.97 -4.12 16.35
N GLN A 21 19.45 -2.94 16.00
CA GLN A 21 19.77 -1.73 16.75
C GLN A 21 19.41 -2.02 18.18
N ARG A 22 20.39 -1.96 19.08
CA ARG A 22 20.16 -2.00 20.51
C ARG A 22 19.24 -0.83 20.84
N PHE A 23 17.97 -1.15 21.04
CA PHE A 23 17.04 -0.21 21.60
C PHE A 23 17.48 0.03 23.04
N ASP A 24 18.07 1.17 23.28
CA ASP A 24 18.25 1.66 24.63
C ASP A 24 16.82 1.93 25.16
N ASN A 25 16.48 1.39 26.30
CA ASN A 25 15.19 1.63 26.97
C ASN A 25 15.13 3.10 27.43
N GLY A 26 15.04 4.01 26.45
CA GLY A 26 14.74 5.40 26.71
C GLY A 26 13.32 5.48 27.26
N THR A 27 13.21 5.62 28.55
CA THR A 27 11.97 5.98 29.26
C THR A 27 11.52 7.36 28.79
N GLY A 28 10.92 7.42 27.57
CA GLY A 28 10.10 8.55 27.18
C GLY A 28 8.93 8.62 28.16
N GLY A 29 8.82 9.70 28.93
CA GLY A 29 7.71 9.89 29.83
C GLY A 29 6.39 9.79 29.07
N ALA A 30 5.28 9.48 29.75
CA ALA A 30 3.95 9.28 29.14
C ALA A 30 3.42 10.46 28.28
N ASP A 31 4.11 11.58 28.26
CA ASP A 31 3.78 12.81 27.54
C ASP A 31 4.73 13.13 26.38
N SER A 32 5.63 12.19 26.02
CA SER A 32 6.53 12.35 24.88
C SER A 32 6.85 11.01 24.22
N ALA A 33 7.11 11.05 22.92
CA ALA A 33 7.48 9.91 22.10
C ALA A 33 8.71 10.24 21.26
N THR A 34 9.71 9.37 21.27
CA THR A 34 10.83 9.42 20.31
C THR A 34 10.40 8.79 19.02
N VAL A 35 10.68 9.46 17.90
CA VAL A 35 10.49 8.97 16.55
C VAL A 35 11.81 8.94 15.82
N ARG A 36 12.03 7.89 15.06
CA ARG A 36 13.24 7.66 14.26
C ARG A 36 12.88 7.39 12.79
N TRP A 37 13.84 7.62 11.92
CA TRP A 37 13.71 7.22 10.54
C TRP A 37 13.69 5.69 10.43
N LEU A 38 12.79 5.23 9.61
CA LEU A 38 12.73 3.82 9.23
C LEU A 38 13.98 3.48 8.40
N GLY A 39 14.77 2.53 8.89
CA GLY A 39 16.08 2.21 8.31
C GLY A 39 17.16 3.23 8.70
N ARG A 40 17.60 4.03 7.76
CA ARG A 40 18.67 5.03 7.95
C ARG A 40 18.14 6.45 7.84
N THR A 41 18.89 7.39 8.38
CA THR A 41 18.67 8.83 8.16
C THR A 41 18.75 9.13 6.67
N PRO A 42 17.70 9.72 6.06
CA PRO A 42 17.67 9.96 4.63
C PRO A 42 18.64 11.07 4.21
N SER A 43 19.20 10.96 3.01
CA SER A 43 20.04 12.01 2.42
C SER A 43 19.22 13.18 1.84
N TYR A 44 17.92 12.99 1.65
CA TYR A 44 16.95 13.97 1.19
C TYR A 44 15.60 13.71 1.85
N ASN A 45 14.91 14.76 2.29
CA ASN A 45 13.58 14.70 2.87
C ASN A 45 12.75 15.89 2.42
N ALA A 46 11.70 15.62 1.66
CA ALA A 46 10.78 16.64 1.15
C ALA A 46 9.67 17.03 2.14
N GLY A 47 9.76 16.60 3.39
CA GLY A 47 8.71 16.60 4.39
C GLY A 47 8.16 15.20 4.60
N THR A 48 7.62 14.92 5.78
CA THR A 48 7.13 13.59 6.15
C THR A 48 5.85 13.64 6.95
N THR A 49 5.06 12.58 6.86
CA THR A 49 3.84 12.38 7.68
C THR A 49 3.94 11.03 8.38
N PHE A 50 3.61 10.99 9.67
CA PHE A 50 3.67 9.78 10.51
C PHE A 50 2.61 9.81 11.60
N GLY A 51 2.37 8.68 12.24
CA GLY A 51 1.41 8.55 13.32
C GLY A 51 2.02 8.14 14.65
N LEU A 52 1.41 8.62 15.75
CA LEU A 52 1.79 8.26 17.11
C LEU A 52 0.57 7.92 17.96
N PRO A 53 0.64 6.81 18.73
CA PRO A 53 -0.40 6.47 19.70
C PRO A 53 -0.17 7.15 21.06
N TRP A 54 -1.23 7.22 21.86
CA TRP A 54 -1.22 7.78 23.21
C TRP A 54 -2.01 6.88 24.15
N ALA A 55 -1.53 6.75 25.37
CA ALA A 55 -2.19 5.92 26.37
C ALA A 55 -3.56 6.52 26.76
N ARG A 56 -4.52 5.66 27.07
CA ARG A 56 -5.88 6.05 27.48
C ARG A 56 -5.88 7.01 28.67
N GLY A 57 -6.78 8.02 28.61
CA GLY A 57 -7.00 8.98 29.70
C GLY A 57 -5.95 10.07 29.83
N ARG A 58 -4.93 10.10 28.96
CA ARG A 58 -3.79 11.02 29.10
C ARG A 58 -4.01 12.37 28.42
N HIS A 59 -4.43 12.38 27.19
CA HIS A 59 -4.51 13.57 26.35
C HIS A 59 -5.89 13.73 25.77
N PHE A 60 -6.40 14.98 25.72
CA PHE A 60 -7.70 15.30 25.16
C PHE A 60 -7.55 16.39 24.08
N ALA A 61 -8.27 16.26 22.98
CA ALA A 61 -8.11 17.12 21.80
C ALA A 61 -8.32 18.64 22.05
N ASN A 62 -9.13 18.97 23.06
CA ASN A 62 -9.41 20.35 23.45
C ASN A 62 -8.39 20.99 24.37
N SER A 63 -7.44 20.23 24.92
CA SER A 63 -6.48 20.68 25.93
C SER A 63 -5.04 20.29 25.66
N THR A 64 -4.75 19.56 24.59
CA THR A 64 -3.41 19.08 24.28
C THR A 64 -2.84 19.78 23.06
N GLU A 65 -1.59 20.21 23.15
CA GLU A 65 -0.79 20.76 22.08
C GLU A 65 0.45 19.87 21.86
N PHE A 66 0.79 19.62 20.60
CA PHE A 66 1.93 18.79 20.23
C PHE A 66 3.06 19.66 19.67
N THR A 67 4.27 19.35 20.08
CA THR A 67 5.50 20.03 19.63
C THR A 67 6.57 18.99 19.31
N VAL A 68 7.51 19.36 18.45
CA VAL A 68 8.65 18.54 18.11
C VAL A 68 9.94 19.24 18.54
N SER A 69 10.87 18.49 19.14
CA SER A 69 12.21 18.98 19.49
C SER A 69 13.19 18.75 18.33
N GLY A 70 14.37 19.39 18.40
CA GLY A 70 15.45 19.13 17.45
C GLY A 70 15.41 19.96 16.17
N GLY A 71 14.62 21.04 16.10
CA GLY A 71 14.60 21.95 14.94
C GLY A 71 13.81 21.45 13.74
N GLY A 72 12.90 20.47 13.94
CA GLY A 72 12.03 19.91 12.88
C GLY A 72 10.99 20.87 12.30
N GLY A 73 11.09 22.17 12.59
CA GLY A 73 10.14 23.18 12.12
C GLY A 73 8.77 23.10 12.82
N PRO A 74 7.72 23.71 12.25
CA PRO A 74 6.39 23.64 12.81
C PRO A 74 5.82 22.23 12.65
N LEU A 75 5.30 21.66 13.73
CA LEU A 75 4.58 20.38 13.70
C LEU A 75 3.10 20.64 13.46
N GLN A 76 2.56 20.08 12.38
CA GLN A 76 1.12 20.05 12.14
C GLN A 76 0.57 18.73 12.68
N SER A 77 -0.46 18.77 13.52
CA SER A 77 -0.98 17.59 14.19
C SER A 77 -2.50 17.52 14.08
N TRP A 78 -3.03 16.32 13.92
CA TRP A 78 -4.47 16.03 13.91
C TRP A 78 -4.76 14.71 14.61
N VAL A 79 -5.96 14.58 15.18
CA VAL A 79 -6.37 13.33 15.81
C VAL A 79 -6.89 12.36 14.75
N THR A 80 -6.36 11.14 14.73
CA THR A 80 -6.79 10.07 13.84
C THR A 80 -7.65 9.02 14.55
N ALA A 81 -7.56 8.91 15.87
CA ALA A 81 -8.47 8.08 16.68
C ALA A 81 -8.58 8.56 18.13
N TYR A 82 -9.69 8.19 18.75
CA TYR A 82 -10.00 8.43 20.18
C TYR A 82 -10.21 7.10 20.92
N TRP A 83 -9.93 7.09 22.18
CA TRP A 83 -10.41 6.09 23.11
C TRP A 83 -11.90 6.31 23.42
N SER A 84 -12.58 5.29 23.98
CA SER A 84 -13.99 5.39 24.33
C SER A 84 -14.29 6.50 25.36
N ASP A 85 -13.34 6.81 26.25
CA ASP A 85 -13.41 7.91 27.22
C ASP A 85 -13.22 9.31 26.60
N GLY A 86 -13.01 9.41 25.31
CA GLY A 86 -12.80 10.65 24.58
C GLY A 86 -11.36 11.16 24.59
N SER A 87 -10.43 10.50 25.28
CA SER A 87 -9.01 10.82 25.16
C SER A 87 -8.45 10.42 23.80
N ILE A 88 -7.36 11.08 23.40
CA ILE A 88 -6.69 10.82 22.12
C ILE A 88 -6.07 9.42 22.17
N LYS A 89 -6.35 8.61 21.14
CA LYS A 89 -5.77 7.30 20.95
C LYS A 89 -4.61 7.36 19.94
N TRP A 90 -4.80 8.06 18.83
CA TRP A 90 -3.82 8.23 17.78
C TRP A 90 -3.82 9.66 17.24
N THR A 91 -2.64 10.15 16.92
CA THR A 91 -2.44 11.41 16.19
C THR A 91 -1.66 11.16 14.92
N GLY A 92 -2.03 11.90 13.86
CA GLY A 92 -1.18 12.11 12.69
C GLY A 92 -0.37 13.38 12.86
N HIS A 93 0.85 13.36 12.37
CA HIS A 93 1.78 14.48 12.42
C HIS A 93 2.42 14.71 11.05
N ALA A 94 2.54 15.96 10.64
CA ALA A 94 3.33 16.33 9.47
C ALA A 94 4.45 17.28 9.88
N MET A 95 5.65 16.98 9.39
CA MET A 95 6.85 17.82 9.53
C MET A 95 7.25 18.33 8.15
N PRO A 96 7.64 19.63 8.03
CA PRO A 96 8.12 20.20 6.78
C PRO A 96 9.53 19.67 6.45
N GLU A 97 10.02 20.07 5.29
CA GLU A 97 11.44 19.93 4.99
C GLU A 97 12.27 20.77 5.99
N ALA A 98 13.33 20.17 6.52
CA ALA A 98 14.25 20.81 7.45
C ALA A 98 15.63 20.98 6.81
N ASP A 99 16.31 22.11 7.11
CA ASP A 99 17.67 22.39 6.62
C ASP A 99 18.68 21.35 7.12
N THR A 100 18.41 20.74 8.27
CA THR A 100 19.22 19.66 8.86
C THR A 100 18.33 18.50 9.24
N ILE A 101 18.62 17.33 8.70
CA ILE A 101 17.94 16.09 9.04
C ILE A 101 18.65 15.45 10.23
N LEU A 102 17.94 15.27 11.34
CA LEU A 102 18.44 14.56 12.53
C LEU A 102 18.10 13.08 12.46
N ASP A 103 18.84 12.27 13.20
CA ASP A 103 18.60 10.82 13.26
C ASP A 103 17.30 10.49 13.99
N GLU A 104 16.91 11.32 14.96
CA GLU A 104 15.70 11.17 15.76
C GLU A 104 15.07 12.50 16.16
N TYR A 105 13.80 12.48 16.48
CA TYR A 105 13.04 13.62 16.98
C TYR A 105 12.21 13.17 18.19
N THR A 106 11.89 14.12 19.09
CA THR A 106 10.96 13.88 20.19
C THR A 106 9.69 14.69 19.97
N VAL A 107 8.55 14.02 19.88
CA VAL A 107 7.23 14.64 19.89
C VAL A 107 6.72 14.67 21.31
N SER A 108 6.40 15.86 21.80
CA SER A 108 5.90 16.08 23.16
C SER A 108 4.48 16.60 23.14
N ALA A 109 3.65 16.03 24.02
CA ALA A 109 2.30 16.47 24.28
C ALA A 109 2.29 17.31 25.57
N SER A 110 1.74 18.53 25.52
CA SER A 110 1.63 19.42 26.69
C SER A 110 0.17 19.80 26.93
N SER A 111 -0.25 19.78 28.22
CA SER A 111 -1.57 20.26 28.60
C SER A 111 -1.54 21.78 28.76
N SER A 112 -2.40 22.51 28.05
CA SER A 112 -2.54 23.95 28.17
C SER A 112 -3.88 24.26 28.87
N ALA A 113 -3.83 24.81 30.08
CA ALA A 113 -5.01 25.22 30.86
C ALA A 113 -5.87 26.34 30.20
N ASN A 114 -5.40 26.92 29.08
CA ASN A 114 -6.02 28.07 28.40
C ASN A 114 -6.35 27.83 26.91
N SER A 115 -6.47 26.56 26.48
CA SER A 115 -6.55 26.25 25.06
C SER A 115 -7.90 26.53 24.37
N THR A 116 -9.01 26.57 25.09
CA THR A 116 -10.34 26.87 24.50
C THR A 116 -10.44 28.25 23.85
N ALA A 117 -9.60 29.20 24.26
CA ALA A 117 -9.51 30.52 23.64
C ALA A 117 -8.43 30.63 22.53
N ARG A 118 -7.45 29.70 22.49
CA ARG A 118 -6.32 29.81 21.55
C ARG A 118 -6.55 29.06 20.24
N PHE A 119 -7.21 27.89 20.24
CA PHE A 119 -7.55 27.23 18.97
C PHE A 119 -8.42 28.11 18.05
N SER A 120 -9.34 28.89 18.63
CA SER A 120 -10.15 29.84 17.85
C SER A 120 -9.43 31.19 17.60
N ARG A 121 -8.46 31.57 18.44
CA ARG A 121 -7.67 32.79 18.25
C ARG A 121 -6.41 32.55 17.41
N ALA A 122 -5.72 31.44 17.55
CA ALA A 122 -4.60 31.05 16.69
C ALA A 122 -5.06 30.87 15.24
N ARG A 123 -6.23 30.26 15.00
CA ARG A 123 -6.88 30.21 13.66
C ARG A 123 -7.14 31.61 13.08
N ARG A 124 -7.50 32.63 13.90
CA ARG A 124 -7.75 33.99 13.44
C ARG A 124 -6.50 34.87 13.38
N GLN A 125 -5.46 34.60 14.18
CA GLN A 125 -4.20 35.37 14.18
C GLN A 125 -3.15 34.83 13.24
N GLN A 126 -3.13 33.49 12.93
CA GLN A 126 -2.29 32.93 11.89
C GLN A 126 -2.75 33.29 10.48
N GLN A 127 -4.03 33.62 10.28
CA GLN A 127 -4.50 34.22 9.03
C GLN A 127 -4.01 35.69 8.82
N GLN A 128 -3.37 36.32 9.80
CA GLN A 128 -2.93 37.72 9.72
C GLN A 128 -1.42 37.96 9.88
N GLN A 129 -0.61 36.92 10.16
CA GLN A 129 0.86 37.05 10.16
C GLN A 129 1.46 36.06 9.17
N GLN A 130 1.48 36.45 7.90
CA GLN A 130 2.35 35.86 6.89
C GLN A 130 3.79 36.07 7.32
N GLN A 131 4.44 35.06 7.89
CA GLN A 131 5.89 35.05 7.98
C GLN A 131 6.44 34.83 6.55
N PRO A 132 7.40 35.63 6.09
CA PRO A 132 8.05 35.40 4.81
C PRO A 132 8.61 33.97 4.74
N GLY A 133 8.24 33.19 3.71
CA GLY A 133 8.69 31.80 3.53
C GLY A 133 7.79 30.73 4.16
N GLY A 134 6.50 31.01 4.48
CA GLY A 134 5.55 30.03 5.00
C GLY A 134 4.74 29.34 3.92
N LEU A 135 4.23 28.11 4.22
CA LEU A 135 3.24 27.44 3.39
C LEU A 135 1.96 28.29 3.35
N THR A 136 1.55 28.70 2.14
CA THR A 136 0.34 29.48 1.94
C THR A 136 -0.61 28.81 0.96
N VAL A 137 -1.90 28.86 1.24
CA VAL A 137 -2.95 28.30 0.40
C VAL A 137 -3.95 29.39 0.07
N SER A 138 -4.27 29.54 -1.21
CA SER A 138 -5.32 30.38 -1.72
C SER A 138 -6.36 29.49 -2.43
N ASP A 139 -7.60 29.59 -1.98
CA ASP A 139 -8.72 28.83 -2.55
C ASP A 139 -9.74 29.82 -3.17
N SER A 140 -9.80 29.85 -4.49
CA SER A 140 -10.72 30.67 -5.28
C SER A 140 -11.81 29.84 -5.95
N SER A 141 -12.72 30.50 -6.66
CA SER A 141 -13.74 29.81 -7.49
C SER A 141 -13.11 28.94 -8.59
N ASP A 142 -11.97 29.36 -9.13
CA ASP A 142 -11.41 28.82 -10.36
C ASP A 142 -10.24 27.87 -10.12
N ALA A 143 -9.51 28.06 -9.03
CA ALA A 143 -8.33 27.29 -8.71
C ALA A 143 -7.96 27.31 -7.23
N VAL A 144 -7.28 26.26 -6.79
CA VAL A 144 -6.48 26.24 -5.55
C VAL A 144 -5.03 26.54 -5.91
N SER A 145 -4.37 27.43 -5.18
CA SER A 145 -2.93 27.69 -5.32
C SER A 145 -2.24 27.43 -3.98
N VAL A 146 -1.13 26.71 -4.03
CA VAL A 146 -0.31 26.39 -2.85
C VAL A 146 1.11 26.88 -3.11
N ASP A 147 1.63 27.71 -2.20
CA ASP A 147 3.03 28.13 -2.20
C ASP A 147 3.74 27.52 -0.99
N THR A 148 4.73 26.67 -1.23
CA THR A 148 5.52 26.00 -0.20
C THR A 148 6.64 26.89 0.37
N GLY A 149 6.94 28.01 -0.27
CA GLY A 149 8.12 28.83 -0.07
C GLY A 149 9.27 28.50 -1.04
N LYS A 150 9.27 27.30 -1.66
CA LYS A 150 10.18 26.90 -2.75
C LYS A 150 9.47 26.70 -4.08
N LEU A 151 8.23 26.21 -4.05
CA LEU A 151 7.36 26.02 -5.21
C LEU A 151 6.00 26.66 -4.99
N ALA A 152 5.49 27.30 -6.02
CA ALA A 152 4.08 27.67 -6.13
C ALA A 152 3.40 26.80 -7.19
N VAL A 153 2.32 26.09 -6.80
CA VAL A 153 1.60 25.16 -7.66
C VAL A 153 0.12 25.55 -7.71
N THR A 154 -0.44 25.57 -8.90
CA THR A 154 -1.85 25.90 -9.14
C THR A 154 -2.64 24.68 -9.59
N PHE A 155 -3.81 24.48 -9.02
CA PHE A 155 -4.74 23.36 -9.30
C PHE A 155 -6.08 23.94 -9.79
N PRO A 156 -6.36 23.93 -11.10
CA PRO A 156 -7.67 24.35 -11.63
C PRO A 156 -8.80 23.48 -11.09
N LYS A 157 -9.98 24.07 -10.90
CA LYS A 157 -11.15 23.37 -10.36
C LYS A 157 -12.06 22.73 -11.42
N SER A 158 -11.75 22.90 -12.68
CA SER A 158 -12.48 22.32 -13.80
C SER A 158 -11.60 22.14 -15.04
N GLY A 159 -12.06 21.38 -16.00
CA GLY A 159 -11.36 21.10 -17.25
C GLY A 159 -10.46 19.88 -17.16
N ASN A 160 -9.48 19.78 -18.06
CA ASN A 160 -8.62 18.62 -18.22
C ASN A 160 -7.23 18.77 -17.57
N VAL A 161 -6.88 19.93 -17.05
CA VAL A 161 -5.59 20.25 -16.44
C VAL A 161 -5.66 20.07 -14.93
N VAL A 162 -5.04 19.02 -14.39
CA VAL A 162 -5.02 18.71 -12.95
C VAL A 162 -3.92 19.46 -12.20
N VAL A 163 -2.89 19.93 -12.90
CA VAL A 163 -1.85 20.84 -12.40
C VAL A 163 -1.67 21.95 -13.42
N GLY A 164 -2.02 23.17 -13.06
CA GLY A 164 -1.97 24.33 -13.98
C GLY A 164 -0.55 24.79 -14.23
N GLU A 165 0.07 25.40 -13.25
CA GLU A 165 1.41 25.96 -13.33
C GLU A 165 2.23 25.59 -12.09
N ILE A 166 3.51 25.34 -12.32
CA ILE A 166 4.51 25.10 -11.27
C ILE A 166 5.58 26.18 -11.42
N LYS A 167 5.75 26.99 -10.39
CA LYS A 167 6.76 28.04 -10.31
C LYS A 167 7.75 27.80 -9.19
N THR A 168 9.00 28.13 -9.43
CA THR A 168 10.02 28.20 -8.37
C THR A 168 9.87 29.50 -7.55
N ALA A 169 10.53 29.57 -6.40
CA ALA A 169 10.57 30.79 -5.59
C ALA A 169 11.17 32.00 -6.32
N SER A 170 12.01 31.79 -7.33
CA SER A 170 12.54 32.85 -8.20
C SER A 170 11.52 33.35 -9.24
N GLY A 171 10.33 32.72 -9.31
CA GLY A 171 9.26 33.05 -10.25
C GLY A 171 9.36 32.41 -11.62
N LYS A 172 10.29 31.46 -11.84
CA LYS A 172 10.39 30.72 -13.09
C LYS A 172 9.29 29.68 -13.19
N THR A 173 8.53 29.67 -14.29
CA THR A 173 7.62 28.61 -14.63
C THR A 173 8.41 27.43 -15.18
N ILE A 174 8.41 26.31 -14.46
CA ILE A 174 9.23 25.13 -14.74
C ILE A 174 8.40 23.92 -15.18
N GLY A 175 7.10 24.00 -15.01
CA GLY A 175 6.13 22.99 -15.42
C GLY A 175 4.74 23.59 -15.55
N GLN A 176 3.96 23.07 -16.47
CA GLN A 176 2.57 23.51 -16.69
C GLN A 176 1.74 22.43 -17.35
N ASN A 177 0.41 22.66 -17.41
CA ASN A 177 -0.55 21.81 -18.13
C ASN A 177 -0.43 20.31 -17.79
N GLY A 178 -0.23 20.02 -16.48
CA GLY A 178 -0.23 18.65 -15.98
C GLY A 178 -1.58 18.00 -16.18
N ARG A 179 -1.63 16.85 -16.88
CA ARG A 179 -2.87 16.10 -17.14
C ARG A 179 -2.65 14.61 -17.12
N LEU A 180 -3.68 13.85 -16.75
CA LEU A 180 -3.70 12.42 -16.95
C LEU A 180 -3.93 12.13 -18.43
N VAL A 181 -3.30 11.08 -18.92
CA VAL A 181 -3.47 10.57 -20.28
C VAL A 181 -3.80 9.08 -20.21
N LEU A 182 -4.87 8.70 -20.91
CA LEU A 182 -5.30 7.31 -21.02
C LEU A 182 -5.45 6.97 -22.50
N HIS A 183 -4.89 5.84 -22.87
CA HIS A 183 -5.14 5.21 -24.17
C HIS A 183 -5.90 3.92 -23.93
N SER A 184 -6.95 3.66 -24.69
CA SER A 184 -7.63 2.39 -24.70
C SER A 184 -7.92 1.90 -26.12
N GLN A 185 -8.27 0.64 -26.23
CA GLN A 185 -8.65 0.03 -27.49
C GLN A 185 -9.80 -0.96 -27.30
N SER A 186 -10.57 -1.22 -28.38
CA SER A 186 -11.80 -2.02 -28.33
C SER A 186 -11.57 -3.53 -28.40
N GLY A 187 -10.33 -4.00 -28.36
CA GLY A 187 -10.00 -5.43 -28.40
C GLY A 187 -8.51 -5.67 -28.32
N VAL A 188 -8.12 -6.94 -28.25
CA VAL A 188 -6.71 -7.36 -28.27
C VAL A 188 -6.19 -7.48 -29.69
N GLU A 189 -4.88 -7.24 -29.89
CA GLU A 189 -4.22 -7.40 -31.19
C GLU A 189 -3.86 -8.86 -31.48
N ASP A 190 -4.73 -9.79 -31.18
CA ASP A 190 -4.57 -11.19 -31.55
C ASP A 190 -5.18 -11.45 -32.94
N ARG A 191 -4.35 -11.89 -33.89
CA ARG A 191 -4.79 -12.23 -35.26
C ARG A 191 -5.83 -13.33 -35.30
N ALA A 192 -5.85 -14.22 -34.32
CA ALA A 192 -6.85 -15.29 -34.21
C ALA A 192 -8.22 -14.74 -33.80
N GLU A 193 -8.25 -13.83 -32.87
CA GLU A 193 -9.48 -13.16 -32.41
C GLU A 193 -10.00 -12.12 -33.45
N LEU A 194 -9.10 -11.46 -34.15
CA LEU A 194 -9.48 -10.48 -35.18
C LEU A 194 -10.10 -11.09 -36.45
N LYS A 195 -10.07 -12.39 -36.60
CA LYS A 195 -10.52 -13.08 -37.79
C LYS A 195 -12.03 -12.92 -38.01
N GLY A 196 -12.41 -12.00 -38.89
CA GLY A 196 -13.79 -11.67 -39.20
C GLY A 196 -14.42 -10.53 -38.37
N GLN A 197 -13.64 -9.83 -37.57
CA GLN A 197 -14.08 -8.64 -36.82
C GLN A 197 -13.76 -7.36 -37.59
N ALA A 198 -14.52 -6.28 -37.30
CA ALA A 198 -14.14 -4.93 -37.67
C ALA A 198 -12.79 -4.58 -37.00
N GLY A 199 -12.00 -3.70 -37.62
CA GLY A 199 -10.70 -3.29 -37.04
C GLY A 199 -10.83 -2.76 -35.61
N ILE A 200 -9.75 -2.90 -34.82
CA ILE A 200 -9.69 -2.37 -33.45
C ILE A 200 -9.79 -0.85 -33.46
N ALA A 201 -10.71 -0.29 -32.71
CA ALA A 201 -10.80 1.14 -32.45
C ALA A 201 -9.85 1.55 -31.34
N HIS A 202 -9.15 2.67 -31.50
CA HIS A 202 -8.25 3.26 -30.50
C HIS A 202 -8.83 4.57 -30.01
N PHE A 203 -8.80 4.78 -28.71
CA PHE A 203 -9.34 5.95 -28.05
C PHE A 203 -8.24 6.62 -27.21
N HIS A 204 -8.26 7.94 -27.19
CA HIS A 204 -7.39 8.77 -26.38
C HIS A 204 -8.26 9.57 -25.40
N PHE A 205 -7.85 9.62 -24.14
CA PHE A 205 -8.56 10.33 -23.10
C PHE A 205 -7.61 11.24 -22.34
N GLU A 206 -8.15 12.30 -21.80
CA GLU A 206 -7.50 13.15 -20.82
C GLU A 206 -8.35 13.22 -19.54
N SER A 207 -7.73 13.64 -18.44
CA SER A 207 -8.44 13.94 -17.21
C SER A 207 -9.58 14.93 -17.43
N ASN A 208 -10.70 14.74 -16.74
CA ASN A 208 -11.77 15.73 -16.62
C ASN A 208 -12.10 15.89 -15.14
N ILE A 209 -11.93 17.10 -14.60
CA ILE A 209 -12.05 17.42 -13.18
C ILE A 209 -13.53 17.58 -12.82
N GLU A 210 -13.97 16.85 -11.79
CA GLU A 210 -15.30 16.95 -11.20
C GLU A 210 -15.29 17.72 -9.88
N GLU A 211 -14.23 17.54 -9.07
CA GLU A 211 -14.12 18.14 -7.74
C GLU A 211 -12.65 18.42 -7.38
N VAL A 212 -12.41 19.57 -6.75
CA VAL A 212 -11.14 19.89 -6.12
C VAL A 212 -11.39 20.40 -4.69
N THR A 213 -10.71 19.79 -3.72
CA THR A 213 -10.76 20.19 -2.31
C THR A 213 -9.36 20.42 -1.77
N VAL A 214 -9.23 21.22 -0.71
CA VAL A 214 -7.96 21.47 -0.01
C VAL A 214 -8.15 21.35 1.50
N SER A 215 -7.11 20.88 2.20
CA SER A 215 -7.09 20.76 3.65
C SER A 215 -7.26 22.12 4.35
N ASN A 216 -7.92 22.10 5.52
CA ASN A 216 -8.19 23.32 6.29
C ASN A 216 -7.01 23.78 7.16
N ASP A 217 -6.15 22.88 7.59
CA ASP A 217 -4.93 23.16 8.35
C ASP A 217 -3.73 22.90 7.45
N ASN A 218 -2.89 23.90 7.26
CA ASN A 218 -1.77 23.91 6.33
C ASN A 218 -0.52 24.49 6.99
N THR A 219 -0.25 24.15 8.24
CA THR A 219 0.91 24.68 8.98
C THR A 219 2.23 24.12 8.45
N ALA A 220 2.29 22.80 8.20
CA ALA A 220 3.47 22.11 7.68
C ALA A 220 3.20 21.42 6.34
N ARG A 221 1.94 21.00 6.08
CA ARG A 221 1.53 20.25 4.90
C ARG A 221 0.18 20.77 4.38
N ALA A 222 0.07 21.03 3.08
CA ALA A 222 -1.20 21.19 2.38
C ALA A 222 -1.53 19.88 1.63
N LEU A 223 -2.80 19.50 1.65
CA LEU A 223 -3.33 18.38 0.86
C LEU A 223 -4.39 18.91 -0.10
N VAL A 224 -4.13 18.81 -1.40
CA VAL A 224 -5.11 19.09 -2.45
C VAL A 224 -5.59 17.76 -3.01
N THR A 225 -6.91 17.55 -3.06
CA THR A 225 -7.53 16.35 -3.64
C THR A 225 -8.32 16.73 -4.87
N VAL A 226 -8.03 16.06 -6.00
CA VAL A 226 -8.72 16.23 -7.28
C VAL A 226 -9.41 14.91 -7.62
N ARG A 227 -10.70 14.96 -7.92
CA ARG A 227 -11.51 13.83 -8.35
C ARG A 227 -12.04 14.09 -9.75
N GLY A 228 -12.17 13.03 -10.55
CA GLY A 228 -12.70 13.13 -11.90
C GLY A 228 -12.72 11.81 -12.63
N LYS A 229 -13.00 11.86 -13.94
CA LYS A 229 -12.93 10.74 -14.86
C LYS A 229 -12.10 11.09 -16.08
N HIS A 230 -11.74 10.08 -16.88
CA HIS A 230 -11.10 10.31 -18.15
C HIS A 230 -12.16 10.49 -19.23
N THR A 231 -12.05 11.58 -20.02
CA THR A 231 -12.96 11.96 -21.10
C THR A 231 -12.27 11.81 -22.43
N ALA A 232 -12.95 11.19 -23.41
CA ALA A 232 -12.41 10.95 -24.75
C ALA A 232 -12.09 12.26 -25.48
N GLN A 233 -10.96 12.26 -26.20
CA GLN A 233 -10.47 13.37 -27.01
C GLN A 233 -10.55 13.02 -28.49
N GLY A 234 -10.97 13.97 -29.35
CA GLY A 234 -11.00 13.81 -30.80
C GLY A 234 -12.31 13.22 -31.37
N GLU A 235 -12.26 12.73 -32.59
CA GLU A 235 -13.40 12.10 -33.26
C GLU A 235 -13.55 10.65 -32.81
N GLY A 236 -14.67 10.33 -32.17
CA GLY A 236 -15.03 9.02 -31.65
C GLY A 236 -15.78 9.17 -30.33
N SER A 237 -16.98 8.61 -30.24
CA SER A 237 -17.77 8.68 -28.99
C SER A 237 -17.46 7.47 -28.13
N HIS A 238 -16.70 7.68 -27.09
CA HIS A 238 -16.59 6.77 -25.95
C HIS A 238 -17.13 7.47 -24.70
N ALA A 239 -17.80 6.75 -23.82
CA ALA A 239 -18.26 7.29 -22.55
C ALA A 239 -17.04 7.63 -21.65
N ASP A 240 -17.21 8.59 -20.76
CA ASP A 240 -16.23 8.87 -19.70
C ASP A 240 -16.11 7.67 -18.77
N TRP A 241 -14.87 7.27 -18.46
CA TRP A 241 -14.62 6.11 -17.63
C TRP A 241 -13.29 6.21 -16.86
N LEU A 242 -12.93 5.18 -16.13
CA LEU A 242 -11.75 5.05 -15.30
C LEU A 242 -11.63 6.24 -14.34
N PRO A 243 -12.56 6.35 -13.34
CA PRO A 243 -12.51 7.40 -12.35
C PRO A 243 -11.16 7.44 -11.64
N PHE A 244 -10.68 8.65 -11.39
CA PHE A 244 -9.41 8.87 -10.71
C PHE A 244 -9.57 9.74 -9.46
N ILE A 245 -8.64 9.54 -8.52
CA ILE A 245 -8.44 10.41 -7.37
C ILE A 245 -6.95 10.74 -7.30
N LEU A 246 -6.63 12.03 -7.38
CA LEU A 246 -5.28 12.54 -7.18
C LEU A 246 -5.20 13.26 -5.85
N ARG A 247 -4.22 12.91 -5.02
CA ARG A 247 -3.90 13.62 -3.78
C ARG A 247 -2.51 14.19 -3.87
N PHE A 248 -2.42 15.51 -3.80
CA PHE A 248 -1.18 16.26 -3.87
C PHE A 248 -0.79 16.69 -2.45
N TYR A 249 0.36 16.19 -2.00
CA TYR A 249 0.94 16.54 -0.71
C TYR A 249 2.08 17.53 -0.94
N LEU A 250 1.92 18.74 -0.41
CA LEU A 250 2.90 19.83 -0.53
C LEU A 250 3.35 20.20 0.89
N TYR A 251 4.62 20.09 1.14
CA TYR A 251 5.19 20.42 2.44
C TYR A 251 5.85 21.79 2.42
N ARG A 252 5.79 22.47 3.55
CA ARG A 252 6.47 23.77 3.74
C ARG A 252 7.95 23.63 3.44
N ASN A 253 8.54 24.64 2.78
CA ASN A 253 9.94 24.74 2.33
C ASN A 253 10.39 23.63 1.36
N SER A 254 9.49 22.88 0.73
CA SER A 254 9.83 21.78 -0.17
C SER A 254 9.76 22.19 -1.64
N GLU A 255 10.75 21.76 -2.42
CA GLU A 255 10.72 21.75 -3.89
C GLU A 255 10.06 20.51 -4.48
N ALA A 256 9.45 19.65 -3.64
CA ALA A 256 8.81 18.42 -4.05
C ALA A 256 7.30 18.46 -3.85
N VAL A 257 6.58 17.75 -4.73
CA VAL A 257 5.16 17.45 -4.60
C VAL A 257 4.98 15.93 -4.69
N ARG A 258 4.43 15.30 -3.65
CA ARG A 258 4.04 13.89 -3.70
C ARG A 258 2.62 13.78 -4.22
N ILE A 259 2.40 12.93 -5.21
CA ILE A 259 1.10 12.66 -5.81
C ILE A 259 0.73 11.20 -5.52
N VAL A 260 -0.40 10.98 -4.88
CA VAL A 260 -1.03 9.66 -4.75
C VAL A 260 -2.16 9.59 -5.76
N HIS A 261 -1.97 8.78 -6.80
CA HIS A 261 -2.88 8.59 -7.93
C HIS A 261 -3.60 7.26 -7.78
N THR A 262 -4.92 7.29 -7.66
CA THR A 262 -5.77 6.10 -7.61
C THR A 262 -6.70 6.09 -8.82
N VAL A 263 -6.80 4.94 -9.47
CA VAL A 263 -7.84 4.65 -10.49
C VAL A 263 -8.66 3.46 -10.04
N ILE A 264 -9.93 3.43 -10.43
CA ILE A 264 -10.84 2.31 -10.20
C ILE A 264 -11.41 1.89 -11.55
N TYR A 265 -11.31 0.60 -11.87
CA TYR A 265 -11.79 0.09 -13.14
C TYR A 265 -13.32 0.05 -13.16
N ASP A 266 -13.95 0.85 -14.03
CA ASP A 266 -15.40 0.90 -14.27
C ASP A 266 -15.77 0.63 -15.74
N GLY A 267 -14.82 0.10 -16.52
CA GLY A 267 -15.01 -0.30 -17.91
C GLY A 267 -15.60 -1.70 -18.06
N LYS A 268 -15.78 -2.11 -19.31
CA LYS A 268 -16.16 -3.47 -19.67
C LYS A 268 -14.93 -4.24 -20.12
N ALA A 269 -14.64 -5.36 -19.48
CA ALA A 269 -13.42 -6.12 -19.70
C ALA A 269 -13.23 -6.60 -21.14
N ASP A 270 -14.31 -6.79 -21.91
CA ASP A 270 -14.32 -7.24 -23.30
C ASP A 270 -14.36 -6.11 -24.34
N GLU A 271 -14.49 -4.85 -23.91
CA GLU A 271 -14.57 -3.67 -24.79
C GLU A 271 -13.48 -2.62 -24.45
N ASP A 272 -13.02 -2.54 -23.18
CA ASP A 272 -12.21 -1.43 -22.66
C ASP A 272 -10.81 -1.90 -22.22
N PHE A 273 -9.93 -2.10 -23.20
CA PHE A 273 -8.55 -2.54 -22.99
C PHE A 273 -7.63 -1.33 -22.80
N ILE A 274 -7.02 -1.18 -21.62
CA ILE A 274 -6.06 -0.10 -21.36
C ILE A 274 -4.77 -0.39 -22.14
N SER A 275 -4.42 0.50 -23.08
CA SER A 275 -3.18 0.43 -23.86
C SER A 275 -2.16 1.50 -23.49
N GLY A 276 -2.47 2.38 -22.54
CA GLY A 276 -1.55 3.36 -21.97
C GLY A 276 -2.23 4.17 -20.87
N LEU A 277 -1.56 4.34 -19.73
CA LEU A 277 -2.04 5.17 -18.62
C LEU A 277 -0.86 5.95 -18.05
N GLY A 278 -0.97 7.26 -17.90
CA GLY A 278 0.13 8.06 -17.41
C GLY A 278 -0.24 9.49 -17.01
N ILE A 279 0.78 10.25 -16.64
CA ILE A 279 0.67 11.69 -16.38
C ILE A 279 1.68 12.44 -17.23
N ARG A 280 1.26 13.55 -17.82
CA ARG A 280 2.06 14.38 -18.73
C ARG A 280 2.16 15.80 -18.24
N PHE A 281 3.34 16.39 -18.33
CA PHE A 281 3.63 17.78 -18.03
C PHE A 281 4.33 18.45 -19.21
N GLU A 282 4.00 19.70 -19.46
CA GLU A 282 4.77 20.58 -20.34
C GLU A 282 5.85 21.30 -19.53
N VAL A 283 7.07 21.38 -20.09
CA VAL A 283 8.21 22.07 -19.50
C VAL A 283 8.58 23.25 -20.41
N PRO A 284 8.39 24.51 -19.97
CA PRO A 284 8.77 25.69 -20.75
C PRO A 284 10.29 25.74 -20.99
N LEU A 285 10.67 25.96 -22.25
CA LEU A 285 12.05 25.99 -22.72
C LEU A 285 12.36 27.23 -23.56
N GLU A 286 11.41 28.16 -23.65
CA GLU A 286 11.58 29.38 -24.45
C GLU A 286 12.76 30.22 -23.96
N GLY A 287 13.65 30.61 -24.90
CA GLY A 287 14.86 31.38 -24.59
C GLY A 287 15.96 30.61 -23.89
N GLU A 288 15.85 29.27 -23.74
CA GLU A 288 16.97 28.41 -23.34
C GLU A 288 17.66 27.86 -24.60
N GLU A 289 18.96 28.06 -24.71
CA GLU A 289 19.74 27.52 -25.80
C GLU A 289 19.81 26.01 -25.81
N HIS A 290 19.76 25.35 -26.97
CA HIS A 290 19.70 23.89 -27.06
C HIS A 290 20.88 23.19 -26.38
N TYR A 291 22.07 23.78 -26.35
CA TYR A 291 23.24 23.24 -25.67
C TYR A 291 23.19 23.40 -24.14
N ASN A 292 22.27 24.23 -23.62
CA ASN A 292 21.97 24.41 -22.19
C ASN A 292 20.74 23.63 -21.75
N ARG A 293 20.04 22.95 -22.67
CA ARG A 293 18.90 22.09 -22.31
C ARG A 293 19.38 20.69 -22.00
N HIS A 294 18.89 20.15 -20.90
CA HIS A 294 19.35 18.86 -20.37
C HIS A 294 18.20 17.86 -20.16
N VAL A 295 18.50 16.61 -20.50
CA VAL A 295 17.69 15.44 -20.23
C VAL A 295 18.48 14.56 -19.25
N ARG A 296 17.82 14.12 -18.17
CA ARG A 296 18.36 13.17 -17.19
C ARG A 296 17.34 12.07 -17.01
N ILE A 297 17.78 10.81 -17.01
CA ILE A 297 16.93 9.65 -16.77
C ILE A 297 17.68 8.72 -15.84
N SER A 298 17.05 8.33 -14.73
CA SER A 298 17.66 7.44 -13.75
C SER A 298 17.62 5.98 -14.20
N GLY A 299 18.75 5.30 -14.02
CA GLY A 299 18.95 3.89 -14.29
C GLY A 299 19.07 3.08 -12.99
N VAL A 300 19.93 2.08 -13.01
CA VAL A 300 20.19 1.20 -11.85
C VAL A 300 21.13 1.89 -10.85
N ASP A 301 20.95 1.61 -9.57
CA ASP A 301 21.89 1.94 -8.48
C ASP A 301 22.37 3.40 -8.51
N GLY A 302 21.46 4.34 -8.73
CA GLY A 302 21.79 5.77 -8.80
C GLY A 302 22.49 6.20 -10.09
N GLY A 303 22.63 5.32 -11.07
CA GLY A 303 23.13 5.66 -12.40
C GLY A 303 22.19 6.61 -13.14
N LEU A 304 22.76 7.48 -14.00
CA LEU A 304 22.00 8.49 -14.74
C LEU A 304 22.47 8.56 -16.20
N LEU A 305 21.51 8.49 -17.13
CA LEU A 305 21.70 9.08 -18.44
C LEU A 305 21.78 10.60 -18.27
N SER A 306 22.85 11.21 -18.76
CA SER A 306 23.07 12.66 -18.72
C SER A 306 23.35 13.16 -20.12
N GLU A 307 22.31 13.69 -20.79
CA GLU A 307 22.38 14.17 -22.16
C GLU A 307 22.05 15.65 -22.23
N ALA A 308 22.69 16.36 -23.14
CA ALA A 308 22.23 17.67 -23.60
C ALA A 308 21.43 17.53 -24.88
N VAL A 309 20.42 18.38 -25.09
CA VAL A 309 19.61 18.39 -26.33
C VAL A 309 20.49 18.65 -27.54
N GLN A 310 21.51 19.52 -27.41
CA GLN A 310 22.57 19.68 -28.40
C GLN A 310 23.93 19.44 -27.73
N GLY A 311 24.47 18.22 -27.94
CA GLY A 311 25.74 17.84 -27.33
C GLY A 311 26.93 18.49 -28.00
N ILE A 312 27.78 19.14 -27.21
CA ILE A 312 29.03 19.72 -27.68
C ILE A 312 30.25 18.98 -27.17
N THR A 313 30.06 17.89 -26.46
CA THR A 313 31.11 16.95 -26.07
C THR A 313 31.35 15.92 -27.16
N GLY A 314 32.53 15.32 -27.23
CA GLY A 314 32.85 14.28 -28.22
C GLY A 314 32.95 14.75 -29.68
N LEU A 315 32.96 16.05 -29.91
CA LEU A 315 33.10 16.59 -31.26
C LEU A 315 34.52 16.41 -31.84
N ARG A 316 34.65 16.37 -33.14
CA ARG A 316 35.96 16.32 -33.79
C ARG A 316 36.86 17.53 -33.45
N ARG A 317 36.29 18.65 -33.04
CA ARG A 317 36.98 19.84 -32.56
C ARG A 317 36.55 20.15 -31.16
N ASP A 318 37.53 20.43 -30.28
CA ASP A 318 37.33 20.74 -28.90
C ASP A 318 36.76 22.15 -28.69
N PRO A 319 35.61 22.33 -28.02
CA PRO A 319 35.10 23.63 -27.60
C PRO A 319 35.89 24.25 -26.45
N GLY A 320 36.62 23.43 -25.69
CA GLY A 320 37.34 23.83 -24.48
C GLY A 320 36.91 22.93 -23.29
N ALA A 321 37.84 22.73 -22.35
CA ALA A 321 37.60 21.81 -21.21
C ALA A 321 36.47 22.30 -20.31
N THR A 322 36.45 23.58 -19.97
CA THR A 322 35.38 24.21 -19.16
C THR A 322 34.00 23.96 -19.78
N VAL A 323 33.87 24.27 -21.07
CA VAL A 323 32.59 24.08 -21.81
C VAL A 323 32.10 22.64 -21.76
N ARG A 324 33.02 21.66 -21.91
CA ARG A 324 32.62 20.23 -21.81
C ARG A 324 32.20 19.84 -20.40
N THR A 325 32.95 20.30 -19.39
CA THR A 325 32.63 20.01 -17.98
C THR A 325 31.29 20.61 -17.59
N ASP A 326 31.09 21.89 -17.91
CA ASP A 326 29.86 22.61 -17.59
C ASP A 326 28.64 21.97 -18.25
N GLN A 327 28.74 21.58 -19.53
CA GLN A 327 27.64 20.86 -20.17
C GLN A 327 27.37 19.51 -19.52
N PHE A 328 28.38 18.75 -19.18
CA PHE A 328 28.22 17.46 -18.55
C PHE A 328 27.56 17.57 -17.15
N GLU A 329 27.99 18.58 -16.37
CA GLU A 329 27.41 18.84 -15.05
C GLU A 329 26.02 19.50 -15.12
N GLY A 330 25.63 20.05 -16.27
CA GLY A 330 24.34 20.72 -16.42
C GLY A 330 24.37 22.21 -16.08
N ALA A 331 25.55 22.77 -15.92
CA ALA A 331 25.73 24.20 -15.70
C ALA A 331 25.49 25.03 -16.96
N GLU A 332 25.23 26.33 -16.80
CA GLU A 332 25.17 27.28 -17.89
C GLU A 332 26.52 27.35 -18.58
N LEU A 333 26.53 27.19 -19.91
CA LEU A 333 27.78 27.30 -20.66
C LEU A 333 28.21 28.74 -20.78
N PRO A 334 29.56 29.00 -20.78
CA PRO A 334 30.06 30.32 -21.03
C PRO A 334 29.66 30.84 -22.41
N ASP A 335 29.75 32.16 -22.65
CA ASP A 335 29.42 32.78 -23.93
C ASP A 335 30.12 32.03 -25.08
N PRO A 336 29.39 31.57 -26.11
CA PRO A 336 29.98 30.90 -27.27
C PRO A 336 31.15 31.66 -27.92
N ALA A 337 31.20 32.99 -27.80
CA ALA A 337 32.33 33.76 -28.27
C ALA A 337 33.68 33.39 -27.61
N THR A 338 33.62 32.76 -26.43
CA THR A 338 34.81 32.33 -25.67
C THR A 338 35.26 30.92 -26.00
N TRP A 339 34.43 30.14 -26.75
CA TRP A 339 34.75 28.74 -27.11
C TRP A 339 35.76 28.70 -28.29
N GLY A 340 36.22 27.49 -28.56
CA GLY A 340 37.00 27.24 -29.77
C GLY A 340 36.26 27.66 -31.03
N GLN A 341 36.73 28.66 -31.72
CA GLN A 341 36.10 29.27 -32.89
C GLN A 341 35.71 28.27 -33.97
N ARG A 342 36.42 27.13 -34.07
CA ARG A 342 36.07 26.05 -35.00
C ARG A 342 34.77 25.30 -34.62
N VAL A 343 34.29 25.44 -33.40
CA VAL A 343 33.02 24.89 -32.92
C VAL A 343 31.90 25.91 -33.05
N THR A 344 32.09 27.13 -32.54
CA THR A 344 31.03 28.14 -32.45
C THR A 344 30.47 28.55 -33.76
N THR A 345 31.30 28.67 -34.80
CA THR A 345 30.83 28.98 -36.17
C THR A 345 30.06 27.83 -36.83
N ARG A 346 29.96 26.67 -36.17
CA ARG A 346 29.40 25.42 -36.71
C ARG A 346 28.33 24.79 -35.84
N LEU A 347 27.87 25.46 -34.80
CA LEU A 347 26.82 24.92 -33.88
C LEU A 347 25.60 24.45 -34.62
N ARG A 348 25.16 25.15 -35.65
CA ARG A 348 24.00 24.77 -36.48
C ARG A 348 24.10 23.40 -37.17
N TRP A 349 25.29 22.81 -37.27
CA TRP A 349 25.48 21.49 -37.90
C TRP A 349 25.58 20.36 -36.85
N ILE A 350 25.55 20.67 -35.58
CA ILE A 350 25.45 19.70 -34.52
C ILE A 350 23.97 19.32 -34.36
N PRO A 351 23.61 18.04 -34.43
CA PRO A 351 22.22 17.65 -34.32
C PRO A 351 21.65 17.98 -32.94
N THR A 352 20.35 18.31 -32.91
CA THR A 352 19.57 18.40 -31.69
C THR A 352 18.77 17.12 -31.51
N TRP A 353 18.67 16.64 -30.28
CA TRP A 353 17.91 15.44 -29.89
C TRP A 353 16.63 15.84 -29.18
N SER A 354 15.49 15.58 -29.81
CA SER A 354 14.20 16.10 -29.36
C SER A 354 13.44 15.12 -28.50
N ASP A 355 13.54 13.83 -28.82
CA ASP A 355 12.74 12.83 -28.16
C ASP A 355 13.61 11.73 -27.53
N PHE A 356 13.24 11.33 -26.30
CA PHE A 356 13.86 10.25 -25.53
C PHE A 356 12.75 9.34 -25.00
N SER A 357 12.96 8.02 -25.05
CA SER A 357 11.98 7.06 -24.58
C SER A 357 12.68 5.92 -23.82
N LEU A 358 12.30 5.72 -22.57
CA LEU A 358 12.66 4.56 -21.76
C LEU A 358 11.43 3.67 -21.56
N THR A 359 11.57 2.37 -21.78
CA THR A 359 10.51 1.39 -21.52
C THR A 359 11.02 0.24 -20.68
N GLN A 360 10.32 -0.06 -19.60
CA GLN A 360 10.53 -1.20 -18.71
C GLN A 360 9.37 -2.16 -18.89
N LEU A 361 9.53 -3.17 -19.74
CA LEU A 361 8.48 -4.14 -20.08
C LEU A 361 8.58 -5.46 -19.31
N SER A 362 9.62 -5.61 -18.50
CA SER A 362 9.84 -6.73 -17.60
C SER A 362 10.59 -6.25 -16.36
N PRO A 363 10.63 -7.02 -15.27
CA PRO A 363 11.38 -6.60 -14.07
C PRO A 363 12.91 -6.68 -14.25
N ASP A 364 13.40 -7.25 -15.33
CA ASP A 364 14.82 -7.54 -15.56
C ASP A 364 15.43 -6.85 -16.78
N GLY A 365 14.69 -5.94 -17.43
CA GLY A 365 15.22 -5.23 -18.60
C GLY A 365 14.46 -3.98 -18.97
N PHE A 366 15.20 -2.88 -19.20
CA PHE A 366 14.67 -1.69 -19.84
C PHE A 366 15.43 -1.35 -21.12
N THR A 367 14.75 -0.71 -22.06
CA THR A 367 15.33 -0.15 -23.26
C THR A 367 15.29 1.36 -23.23
N LEU A 368 16.28 2.00 -23.85
CA LEU A 368 16.37 3.44 -23.93
C LEU A 368 16.74 3.83 -25.39
N LYS A 369 16.05 4.84 -25.91
CA LYS A 369 16.27 5.32 -27.28
C LYS A 369 16.05 6.82 -27.38
N LYS A 370 16.69 7.45 -28.35
CA LYS A 370 16.49 8.87 -28.67
C LYS A 370 16.38 9.09 -30.19
N ARG A 371 15.76 10.20 -30.59
CA ARG A 371 15.68 10.64 -31.98
C ARG A 371 15.72 12.16 -32.09
N THR A 372 16.06 12.64 -33.26
CA THR A 372 16.22 14.09 -33.50
C THR A 372 14.89 14.83 -33.60
N LYS A 373 13.82 14.18 -34.09
CA LYS A 373 12.44 14.70 -34.09
C LYS A 373 11.43 13.60 -34.43
N ALA A 374 10.16 13.88 -34.18
CA ALA A 374 9.07 13.00 -34.57
C ALA A 374 9.16 12.56 -36.05
N GLY A 375 8.91 11.27 -36.32
CA GLY A 375 9.02 10.69 -37.66
C GLY A 375 10.43 10.27 -38.08
N GLN A 376 11.49 10.67 -37.36
CA GLN A 376 12.86 10.19 -37.62
C GLN A 376 13.14 8.87 -36.93
N SER A 377 14.16 8.15 -37.46
CA SER A 377 14.58 6.88 -36.87
C SER A 377 15.13 7.04 -35.44
N TRP A 378 14.82 6.08 -34.62
CA TRP A 378 15.36 5.97 -33.26
C TRP A 378 16.81 5.46 -33.28
N VAL A 379 17.61 6.04 -32.39
CA VAL A 379 18.94 5.54 -32.03
C VAL A 379 18.83 4.90 -30.66
N ASN A 380 19.23 3.65 -30.53
CA ASN A 380 19.23 2.94 -29.26
C ASN A 380 20.44 3.37 -28.41
N ILE A 381 20.18 3.61 -27.15
CA ILE A 381 21.17 3.82 -26.10
C ILE A 381 21.27 2.51 -25.32
N PRO A 382 22.46 2.10 -24.84
CA PRO A 382 22.54 0.92 -24.02
C PRO A 382 21.61 0.99 -22.81
N GLY A 383 20.70 0.00 -22.69
CA GLY A 383 19.82 -0.17 -21.55
C GLY A 383 20.48 -0.98 -20.45
N SER A 384 19.71 -1.33 -19.43
CA SER A 384 20.13 -2.20 -18.33
C SER A 384 18.93 -2.93 -17.74
N THR A 385 19.04 -3.42 -16.49
CA THR A 385 18.01 -4.27 -15.86
C THR A 385 16.84 -3.46 -15.32
N ARG A 386 17.06 -2.57 -14.37
CA ARG A 386 16.00 -1.89 -13.58
C ARG A 386 16.18 -0.40 -13.62
N ALA A 387 15.25 0.31 -14.21
CA ALA A 387 15.28 1.78 -14.26
C ALA A 387 14.87 2.38 -12.91
N GLY A 388 15.45 3.53 -12.56
CA GLY A 388 15.14 4.22 -11.31
C GLY A 388 13.78 4.95 -11.30
N GLY A 389 13.18 5.15 -12.47
CA GLY A 389 11.84 5.71 -12.59
C GLY A 389 11.76 7.24 -12.47
N LEU A 390 12.89 7.96 -12.44
CA LEU A 390 12.97 9.42 -12.42
C LEU A 390 13.49 9.96 -13.74
N ALA A 391 12.85 11.01 -14.28
CA ALA A 391 13.32 11.77 -15.42
C ALA A 391 13.27 13.27 -15.17
N TYR A 392 14.22 14.01 -15.74
CA TYR A 392 14.28 15.47 -15.71
C TYR A 392 14.37 16.03 -17.14
N LEU A 393 13.62 17.08 -17.38
CA LEU A 393 13.75 17.95 -18.55
C LEU A 393 13.84 19.40 -18.08
N GLY A 394 14.80 20.14 -18.60
CA GLY A 394 14.92 21.57 -18.30
C GLY A 394 16.18 22.19 -18.86
N GLY A 395 16.52 23.34 -18.37
CA GLY A 395 17.66 24.11 -18.82
C GLY A 395 18.52 24.64 -17.69
N ALA A 396 19.76 24.99 -18.04
CA ALA A 396 20.71 25.53 -17.06
C ALA A 396 20.28 26.90 -16.53
N THR A 397 19.52 27.69 -17.34
CA THR A 397 19.12 29.06 -16.97
C THR A 397 17.63 29.20 -16.70
N LYS A 398 16.78 28.39 -17.34
CA LYS A 398 15.31 28.46 -17.20
C LYS A 398 14.78 27.52 -16.12
N GLY A 399 15.62 26.62 -15.61
CA GLY A 399 15.17 25.62 -14.70
C GLY A 399 14.44 24.46 -15.39
N GLY A 400 13.78 23.62 -14.61
CA GLY A 400 13.06 22.48 -15.16
C GLY A 400 12.39 21.63 -14.09
N LEU A 401 11.76 20.55 -14.58
CA LEU A 401 10.95 19.66 -13.81
C LEU A 401 11.53 18.24 -13.85
N ALA A 402 11.66 17.61 -12.67
CA ALA A 402 11.84 16.16 -12.58
C ALA A 402 10.53 15.50 -12.17
N VAL A 403 10.26 14.34 -12.77
CA VAL A 403 9.07 13.52 -12.49
C VAL A 403 9.52 12.10 -12.22
N GLY A 404 9.07 11.52 -11.10
CA GLY A 404 9.43 10.18 -10.67
C GLY A 404 8.21 9.32 -10.36
N LEU A 405 8.27 8.03 -10.71
CA LEU A 405 7.25 7.01 -10.37
C LEU A 405 7.86 6.00 -9.39
N ARG A 406 7.26 5.89 -8.21
CA ARG A 406 7.66 4.92 -7.19
C ARG A 406 7.45 3.49 -7.68
N ASN A 407 8.40 2.61 -7.36
CA ASN A 407 8.36 1.20 -7.76
C ASN A 407 8.30 1.00 -9.30
N PHE A 408 8.91 1.87 -10.08
CA PHE A 408 8.83 1.92 -11.52
C PHE A 408 9.06 0.55 -12.19
N TRP A 409 10.19 -0.10 -11.93
CA TRP A 409 10.50 -1.40 -12.52
C TRP A 409 9.68 -2.54 -11.91
N LYS A 410 9.24 -2.40 -10.64
CA LYS A 410 8.42 -3.41 -9.95
C LYS A 410 6.99 -3.47 -10.49
N ARG A 411 6.51 -2.37 -11.07
CA ARG A 411 5.15 -2.25 -11.59
C ARG A 411 5.09 -2.25 -13.11
N TYR A 412 6.08 -2.89 -13.75
CA TYR A 412 6.07 -3.01 -15.20
C TYR A 412 4.69 -3.50 -15.72
N PRO A 413 4.30 -3.15 -16.97
CA PRO A 413 5.05 -2.37 -17.97
C PRO A 413 4.94 -0.86 -17.69
N THR A 414 6.07 -0.19 -17.49
CA THR A 414 6.14 1.25 -17.26
C THR A 414 6.99 1.93 -18.32
N GLY A 415 6.93 3.26 -18.39
CA GLY A 415 7.69 4.01 -19.37
C GLY A 415 7.90 5.47 -19.00
N ILE A 416 8.87 6.09 -19.67
CA ILE A 416 9.16 7.51 -19.59
C ILE A 416 9.35 8.00 -21.02
N ASP A 417 8.56 9.00 -21.43
CA ASP A 417 8.77 9.70 -22.68
C ASP A 417 9.08 11.17 -22.42
N ILE A 418 10.16 11.66 -23.02
CA ILE A 418 10.45 13.08 -23.17
C ILE A 418 10.30 13.39 -24.64
N THR A 419 9.44 14.33 -25.00
CA THR A 419 9.19 14.75 -26.38
C THR A 419 9.37 16.25 -26.55
N ASN A 420 9.69 16.67 -27.76
CA ASN A 420 9.83 18.08 -28.12
C ASN A 420 10.91 18.87 -27.33
N ALA A 421 11.90 18.21 -26.74
CA ALA A 421 12.96 18.88 -25.98
C ALA A 421 13.76 19.89 -26.81
N ALA A 422 13.79 19.72 -28.15
CA ALA A 422 14.40 20.67 -29.09
C ALA A 422 13.41 21.69 -29.70
N ALA A 423 12.14 21.71 -29.31
CA ALA A 423 11.17 22.68 -29.75
C ALA A 423 11.50 24.09 -29.25
N ALA A 424 10.97 25.12 -29.89
CA ALA A 424 11.34 26.51 -29.57
C ALA A 424 10.83 26.96 -28.21
N ASP A 425 9.64 26.52 -27.82
CA ASP A 425 8.87 27.02 -26.68
C ASP A 425 8.86 26.07 -25.50
N LYS A 426 8.62 24.78 -25.73
CA LYS A 426 8.42 23.79 -24.63
C LYS A 426 8.74 22.37 -25.08
N GLY A 427 9.10 21.54 -24.11
CA GLY A 427 9.12 20.09 -24.20
C GLY A 427 8.07 19.45 -23.30
N GLU A 428 7.94 18.14 -23.35
CA GLU A 428 6.99 17.39 -22.53
C GLU A 428 7.69 16.22 -21.85
N ILE A 429 7.27 15.93 -20.60
CA ILE A 429 7.59 14.71 -19.88
C ILE A 429 6.30 13.93 -19.67
N THR A 430 6.26 12.66 -20.07
CA THR A 430 5.20 11.73 -19.74
C THR A 430 5.77 10.55 -18.94
N ILE A 431 5.24 10.32 -17.76
CA ILE A 431 5.49 9.10 -16.98
C ILE A 431 4.31 8.15 -17.23
N TRP A 432 4.62 7.00 -17.80
CA TRP A 432 3.65 5.95 -18.06
C TRP A 432 3.58 4.99 -16.88
N ILE A 433 2.45 4.96 -16.21
CA ILE A 433 2.09 3.98 -15.17
C ILE A 433 1.82 2.62 -15.81
N TYR A 434 1.20 2.63 -17.00
CA TYR A 434 1.11 1.52 -17.93
C TYR A 434 1.62 1.99 -19.29
N SER A 435 2.67 1.36 -19.78
CA SER A 435 3.38 1.82 -20.99
C SER A 435 2.64 1.46 -22.28
N PRO A 436 2.44 2.41 -23.20
CA PRO A 436 1.87 2.11 -24.53
C PRO A 436 2.79 1.27 -25.43
N ALA A 437 4.00 0.96 -24.98
CA ALA A 437 4.90 0.02 -25.68
C ALA A 437 4.58 -1.44 -25.34
N ALA A 438 3.75 -1.69 -24.34
CA ALA A 438 3.26 -3.02 -24.00
C ALA A 438 1.99 -3.37 -24.80
N PRO A 439 1.63 -4.67 -24.91
CA PRO A 439 0.28 -5.05 -25.32
C PRO A 439 -0.79 -4.39 -24.45
N ALA A 440 -1.98 -4.19 -25.00
CA ALA A 440 -3.09 -3.69 -24.21
C ALA A 440 -3.43 -4.66 -23.08
N LEU A 441 -3.80 -4.09 -21.94
CA LEU A 441 -4.09 -4.84 -20.71
C LEU A 441 -5.38 -5.64 -20.87
N ASP A 442 -5.25 -6.97 -20.96
CA ASP A 442 -6.36 -7.90 -21.02
C ASP A 442 -6.67 -8.40 -19.60
N ILE A 443 -7.84 -8.01 -19.10
CA ILE A 443 -8.31 -8.35 -17.75
C ILE A 443 -9.57 -9.22 -17.77
N ARG A 444 -9.88 -9.79 -18.93
CA ARG A 444 -11.00 -10.73 -19.08
C ARG A 444 -10.77 -11.98 -18.22
N PRO A 445 -11.84 -12.56 -17.62
CA PRO A 445 -11.72 -13.82 -16.92
C PRO A 445 -11.31 -14.96 -17.85
N TYR A 446 -10.28 -15.72 -17.46
CA TYR A 446 -9.81 -16.85 -18.29
C TYR A 446 -10.78 -18.05 -18.30
N HIS A 447 -11.74 -18.10 -17.39
CA HIS A 447 -12.78 -19.13 -17.33
C HIS A 447 -13.88 -18.98 -18.37
N ASP A 448 -14.01 -17.81 -18.99
CA ASP A 448 -15.06 -17.54 -19.93
C ASP A 448 -14.96 -18.50 -21.12
N GLY A 449 -16.08 -19.14 -21.44
CA GLY A 449 -16.14 -20.13 -22.51
C GLY A 449 -15.71 -21.55 -22.15
N LEU A 450 -15.27 -21.82 -20.90
CA LEU A 450 -14.94 -23.18 -20.44
C LEU A 450 -16.18 -24.05 -20.13
N GLY A 451 -17.38 -23.48 -20.22
CA GLY A 451 -18.62 -24.21 -20.09
C GLY A 451 -19.10 -24.48 -18.66
N GLN A 452 -18.60 -23.72 -17.68
CA GLN A 452 -19.05 -23.79 -16.28
C GLN A 452 -20.34 -22.98 -16.05
N ASP A 453 -21.35 -23.23 -16.87
CA ASP A 453 -22.56 -22.44 -16.98
C ASP A 453 -23.70 -22.90 -16.05
N THR A 454 -23.52 -23.97 -15.31
CA THR A 454 -24.49 -24.50 -14.35
C THR A 454 -23.84 -24.78 -13.00
N TYR A 455 -24.62 -24.67 -11.92
CA TYR A 455 -24.15 -24.93 -10.56
C TYR A 455 -23.48 -26.32 -10.42
N ALA A 456 -24.03 -27.35 -11.05
CA ALA A 456 -23.44 -28.69 -11.02
C ALA A 456 -22.04 -28.71 -11.68
N LYS A 457 -21.85 -28.03 -12.81
CA LYS A 457 -20.56 -27.96 -13.48
C LYS A 457 -19.55 -27.08 -12.72
N GLN A 458 -20.02 -26.06 -12.02
CA GLN A 458 -19.18 -25.23 -11.15
C GLN A 458 -18.65 -26.04 -9.97
N LEU A 459 -19.52 -26.87 -9.34
CA LEU A 459 -19.09 -27.79 -8.29
C LEU A 459 -18.15 -28.88 -8.81
N ASP A 460 -18.40 -29.42 -10.01
CA ASP A 460 -17.53 -30.41 -10.64
C ASP A 460 -16.13 -29.84 -10.93
N ALA A 461 -16.05 -28.61 -11.39
CA ALA A 461 -14.79 -27.93 -11.61
C ALA A 461 -13.98 -27.73 -10.32
N LEU A 462 -14.62 -27.49 -9.18
CA LEU A 462 -13.97 -27.37 -7.88
C LEU A 462 -13.29 -28.66 -7.40
N GLU A 463 -13.67 -29.84 -7.95
CA GLU A 463 -13.01 -31.10 -7.65
C GLU A 463 -11.60 -31.20 -8.29
N ILE A 464 -11.31 -30.38 -9.32
CA ILE A 464 -10.02 -30.42 -10.03
C ILE A 464 -9.19 -29.15 -9.83
N THR A 465 -9.84 -27.99 -9.72
CA THR A 465 -9.22 -26.72 -9.36
C THR A 465 -9.90 -26.18 -8.10
N TYR A 466 -9.22 -25.40 -7.29
CA TYR A 466 -9.82 -24.84 -6.07
C TYR A 466 -10.32 -23.40 -6.27
N GLU A 467 -10.50 -22.98 -7.52
CA GLU A 467 -11.03 -21.67 -7.88
C GLU A 467 -12.53 -21.78 -8.21
N ASP A 468 -13.33 -21.00 -7.48
CA ASP A 468 -14.76 -20.95 -7.73
C ASP A 468 -15.05 -20.06 -8.95
N TYR A 469 -15.82 -20.58 -9.91
CA TYR A 469 -16.31 -19.80 -11.02
C TYR A 469 -17.85 -19.76 -11.01
N GLU A 470 -18.37 -18.55 -11.19
CA GLU A 470 -19.80 -18.31 -11.40
C GLU A 470 -19.97 -17.09 -12.31
N PRO A 471 -20.71 -17.21 -13.43
CA PRO A 471 -20.88 -16.08 -14.34
C PRO A 471 -21.36 -14.81 -13.62
N GLY A 472 -20.70 -13.69 -13.90
CA GLY A 472 -21.02 -12.38 -13.31
C GLY A 472 -20.26 -12.04 -12.01
N PHE A 473 -19.56 -13.00 -11.37
CA PHE A 473 -18.84 -12.75 -10.12
C PHE A 473 -17.32 -12.68 -10.29
N ASN A 474 -16.80 -12.94 -11.45
CA ASN A 474 -15.38 -13.02 -11.76
C ASN A 474 -14.85 -11.84 -12.62
N ASN A 475 -15.57 -10.74 -12.68
CA ASN A 475 -15.19 -9.58 -13.47
C ASN A 475 -14.36 -8.57 -12.65
N PRO A 476 -13.52 -7.73 -13.30
CA PRO A 476 -12.68 -6.74 -12.63
C PRO A 476 -13.39 -5.42 -12.32
N TYR A 477 -14.69 -5.27 -12.60
CA TYR A 477 -15.42 -4.03 -12.40
C TYR A 477 -15.43 -3.63 -10.92
N GLY A 478 -14.74 -2.55 -10.58
CA GLY A 478 -14.63 -2.05 -9.22
C GLY A 478 -13.28 -2.30 -8.55
N VAL A 479 -12.33 -3.05 -9.16
CA VAL A 479 -10.97 -3.16 -8.62
C VAL A 479 -10.20 -1.86 -8.80
N GLY A 480 -9.31 -1.53 -7.87
CA GLY A 480 -8.55 -0.29 -7.87
C GLY A 480 -7.04 -0.50 -7.98
N ARG A 481 -6.32 0.56 -8.31
CA ARG A 481 -4.87 0.61 -8.22
C ARG A 481 -4.38 2.01 -7.86
N THR A 482 -3.51 2.09 -6.85
CA THR A 482 -2.88 3.34 -6.42
C THR A 482 -1.39 3.35 -6.78
N ASN A 483 -0.93 4.48 -7.30
CA ASN A 483 0.46 4.75 -7.67
C ASN A 483 0.94 6.01 -6.96
N GLU A 484 2.25 6.11 -6.72
CA GLU A 484 2.86 7.29 -6.14
C GLU A 484 3.82 7.92 -7.15
N ILE A 485 3.64 9.22 -7.39
CA ILE A 485 4.42 10.01 -8.32
C ILE A 485 4.99 11.20 -7.55
N PHE A 486 6.20 11.59 -7.87
CA PHE A 486 6.86 12.74 -7.27
C PHE A 486 7.23 13.75 -8.35
N LEU A 487 6.96 15.03 -8.08
CA LEU A 487 7.45 16.15 -8.86
C LEU A 487 8.52 16.89 -8.06
N TYR A 488 9.57 17.33 -8.75
CA TYR A 488 10.63 18.14 -8.14
C TYR A 488 10.96 19.30 -9.08
N GLY A 489 10.93 20.53 -8.55
CA GLY A 489 11.11 21.73 -9.35
C GLY A 489 12.41 22.46 -9.05
N PHE A 490 13.12 22.89 -10.09
CA PHE A 490 14.45 23.49 -9.95
C PHE A 490 14.63 24.76 -10.78
N ASP A 491 15.36 25.73 -10.25
CA ASP A 491 15.73 26.97 -10.94
C ASP A 491 16.80 26.78 -12.02
N SER A 492 17.52 25.67 -11.98
CA SER A 492 18.57 25.29 -12.94
C SER A 492 18.65 23.77 -12.98
N THR A 493 19.38 23.20 -13.92
CA THR A 493 19.59 21.75 -13.98
C THR A 493 20.21 21.24 -12.68
N PRO A 494 19.55 20.30 -11.95
CA PRO A 494 20.08 19.73 -10.72
C PRO A 494 21.32 18.89 -11.00
N ASN A 495 22.28 18.90 -10.07
CA ASN A 495 23.47 18.07 -10.20
C ASN A 495 23.15 16.56 -10.05
N ARG A 496 24.09 15.73 -10.50
CA ARG A 496 23.88 14.27 -10.53
C ARG A 496 23.70 13.64 -9.15
N THR A 497 24.38 14.16 -8.12
CA THR A 497 24.27 13.67 -6.75
C THR A 497 22.86 13.91 -6.21
N LEU A 498 22.32 15.11 -6.41
CA LEU A 498 20.94 15.40 -6.02
C LEU A 498 19.94 14.50 -6.76
N LEU A 499 20.10 14.33 -8.08
CA LEU A 499 19.22 13.45 -8.85
C LEU A 499 19.27 11.99 -8.38
N ALA A 500 20.42 11.50 -7.94
CA ALA A 500 20.54 10.17 -7.32
C ALA A 500 19.77 10.10 -5.99
N HIS A 501 19.89 11.13 -5.13
CA HIS A 501 19.12 11.23 -3.89
C HIS A 501 17.61 11.33 -4.15
N LEU A 502 17.18 12.06 -5.18
CA LEU A 502 15.78 12.13 -5.57
C LEU A 502 15.24 10.80 -6.12
N THR A 503 16.08 10.04 -6.82
CA THR A 503 15.72 8.68 -7.27
C THR A 503 15.51 7.75 -6.08
N GLU A 504 16.40 7.81 -5.09
CA GLU A 504 16.25 7.07 -3.83
C GLU A 504 14.98 7.50 -3.09
N HIS A 505 14.75 8.80 -2.92
CA HIS A 505 13.55 9.35 -2.28
C HIS A 505 12.27 8.93 -3.01
N THR A 506 12.27 8.89 -4.34
CA THR A 506 11.12 8.45 -5.13
C THR A 506 10.75 6.99 -4.84
N ASN A 507 11.76 6.11 -4.75
CA ASN A 507 11.54 4.69 -4.55
C ASN A 507 11.35 4.31 -3.08
N ASN A 508 12.07 4.98 -2.17
CA ASN A 508 12.07 4.73 -0.73
C ASN A 508 11.79 6.02 0.05
N PRO A 509 10.58 6.60 -0.05
CA PRO A 509 10.27 7.83 0.66
C PRO A 509 10.49 7.65 2.17
N PRO A 510 11.14 8.62 2.85
CA PRO A 510 11.46 8.52 4.27
C PRO A 510 10.20 8.47 5.13
N VAL A 511 10.21 7.62 6.15
CA VAL A 511 9.13 7.45 7.12
C VAL A 511 9.69 7.60 8.52
N LEU A 512 9.06 8.42 9.36
CA LEU A 512 9.29 8.45 10.80
C LEU A 512 8.31 7.51 11.50
N TYR A 513 8.78 6.80 12.53
CA TYR A 513 7.91 5.93 13.33
C TYR A 513 8.30 5.98 14.82
N GLY A 514 7.33 5.72 15.69
CA GLY A 514 7.57 5.57 17.12
C GLY A 514 8.25 4.23 17.43
N GLU A 515 9.14 4.21 18.42
CA GLU A 515 9.84 2.99 18.81
C GLU A 515 8.88 1.87 19.23
N PRO A 516 9.15 0.59 18.88
CA PRO A 516 8.29 -0.55 19.21
C PRO A 516 7.90 -0.64 20.68
N GLY A 517 8.83 -0.36 21.62
CA GLY A 517 8.56 -0.35 23.05
C GLY A 517 7.49 0.67 23.44
N TYR A 518 7.62 1.90 22.95
CA TYR A 518 6.63 2.95 23.15
C TYR A 518 5.26 2.58 22.55
N LEU A 519 5.24 2.06 21.31
CA LEU A 519 4.00 1.66 20.66
C LEU A 519 3.25 0.59 21.47
N ALA A 520 3.97 -0.41 21.98
CA ALA A 520 3.40 -1.51 22.78
C ALA A 520 2.84 -1.00 24.12
N GLU A 521 3.56 -0.12 24.82
CA GLU A 521 3.15 0.44 26.11
C GLU A 521 1.80 1.16 26.06
N THR A 522 1.48 1.81 24.93
CA THR A 522 0.21 2.53 24.75
C THR A 522 -1.00 1.62 24.62
N LYS A 523 -0.81 0.36 24.21
CA LYS A 523 -1.86 -0.63 23.90
C LYS A 523 -2.85 -0.17 22.80
N ALA A 524 -2.48 0.82 22.03
CA ALA A 524 -3.37 1.42 21.03
C ALA A 524 -3.68 0.49 19.84
N LEU A 525 -2.86 -0.54 19.60
CA LEU A 525 -3.10 -1.65 18.67
C LEU A 525 -3.24 -2.98 19.39
N GLY A 526 -3.97 -2.99 20.51
CA GLY A 526 -4.17 -4.17 21.34
C GLY A 526 -2.97 -4.48 22.26
N ASN A 527 -3.09 -5.59 23.00
CA ASN A 527 -2.05 -6.07 23.93
C ASN A 527 -1.50 -7.45 23.54
N TYR A 528 -1.71 -7.86 22.30
CA TYR A 528 -1.41 -9.21 21.79
C TYR A 528 -0.11 -9.26 20.97
N TRP A 529 0.71 -8.23 21.05
CA TRP A 529 2.07 -8.19 20.50
C TRP A 529 2.99 -7.40 21.45
N ALA A 530 4.27 -7.70 21.42
CA ALA A 530 5.30 -7.03 22.22
C ALA A 530 6.63 -7.03 21.45
N PRO A 531 7.55 -6.08 21.73
CA PRO A 531 8.90 -6.15 21.20
C PRO A 531 9.60 -7.47 21.60
N PRO A 532 10.58 -7.92 20.80
CA PRO A 532 11.41 -9.06 21.18
C PRO A 532 12.14 -8.79 22.50
N SER A 533 12.40 -9.84 23.26
CA SER A 533 13.32 -9.75 24.41
C SER A 533 14.68 -9.21 23.96
N ALA A 534 15.30 -8.38 24.82
CA ALA A 534 16.63 -7.84 24.52
C ALA A 534 17.71 -8.94 24.41
N SER A 535 17.48 -10.11 24.99
CA SER A 535 18.39 -11.26 24.98
C SER A 535 17.59 -12.57 24.98
N PRO A 536 16.90 -12.91 23.87
CA PRO A 536 16.13 -14.13 23.79
C PRO A 536 17.06 -15.35 23.92
N SER A 537 16.61 -16.37 24.62
CA SER A 537 17.40 -17.57 24.86
C SER A 537 16.55 -18.84 24.71
N GLY A 538 17.20 -19.99 24.50
CA GLY A 538 16.52 -21.26 24.37
C GLY A 538 15.45 -21.26 23.29
N VAL A 539 14.26 -21.76 23.61
CA VAL A 539 13.12 -21.87 22.68
C VAL A 539 12.64 -20.52 22.16
N GLU A 540 12.71 -19.46 22.99
CA GLU A 540 12.36 -18.11 22.56
C GLU A 540 13.27 -17.64 21.41
N ALA A 541 14.58 -17.84 21.54
CA ALA A 541 15.54 -17.49 20.51
C ALA A 541 15.30 -18.27 19.21
N ASP A 542 14.85 -19.51 19.31
CA ASP A 542 14.51 -20.31 18.11
C ASP A 542 13.24 -19.78 17.44
N ILE A 543 12.22 -19.40 18.20
CA ILE A 543 11.01 -18.78 17.64
C ILE A 543 11.36 -17.47 16.92
N GLU A 544 12.22 -16.62 17.49
CA GLU A 544 12.65 -15.37 16.83
C GLU A 544 13.39 -15.64 15.51
N LYS A 545 14.25 -16.65 15.47
CA LYS A 545 14.90 -17.08 14.22
C LYS A 545 13.89 -17.59 13.18
N HIS A 546 12.88 -18.33 13.63
CA HIS A 546 11.85 -18.85 12.74
C HIS A 546 11.00 -17.71 12.13
N LEU A 547 10.65 -16.70 12.93
CA LEU A 547 9.95 -15.52 12.44
C LEU A 547 10.78 -14.77 11.38
N ASP A 548 12.08 -14.57 11.65
CA ASP A 548 12.98 -13.95 10.66
C ASP A 548 13.12 -14.81 9.39
N PHE A 549 13.26 -16.12 9.54
CA PHE A 549 13.33 -17.04 8.40
C PHE A 549 12.08 -16.98 7.53
N LEU A 550 10.89 -17.04 8.11
CA LEU A 550 9.63 -16.96 7.37
C LEU A 550 9.51 -15.66 6.58
N PHE A 551 9.83 -14.54 7.21
CA PHE A 551 9.82 -13.25 6.53
C PHE A 551 10.84 -13.22 5.38
N LYS A 552 12.09 -13.56 5.65
CA LYS A 552 13.18 -13.57 4.65
C LYS A 552 12.93 -14.54 3.50
N PHE A 553 12.29 -15.66 3.78
CA PHE A 553 11.90 -16.61 2.74
C PHE A 553 10.92 -15.99 1.75
N TYR A 554 9.82 -15.35 2.23
CA TYR A 554 8.84 -14.73 1.33
C TYR A 554 9.41 -13.51 0.60
N GLU A 555 10.18 -12.66 1.27
CA GLU A 555 10.91 -11.56 0.63
C GLU A 555 11.82 -12.09 -0.51
N GLY A 556 12.56 -13.16 -0.24
CA GLY A 556 13.42 -13.83 -1.21
C GLY A 556 12.64 -14.47 -2.37
N GLN A 557 11.48 -15.07 -2.11
CA GLN A 557 10.65 -15.67 -3.16
C GLN A 557 10.08 -14.62 -4.10
N VAL A 558 9.61 -13.47 -3.61
CA VAL A 558 9.17 -12.35 -4.46
C VAL A 558 10.26 -11.97 -5.46
N GLU A 559 11.51 -11.82 -4.98
CA GLU A 559 12.64 -11.47 -5.84
C GLU A 559 13.02 -12.61 -6.79
N GLN A 560 13.13 -13.86 -6.32
CA GLN A 560 13.54 -15.00 -7.14
C GLN A 560 12.52 -15.34 -8.22
N ARG A 561 11.24 -15.21 -7.91
CA ARG A 561 10.13 -15.61 -8.81
C ARG A 561 9.58 -14.44 -9.62
N ARG A 562 10.09 -13.22 -9.39
CA ARG A 562 9.66 -12.02 -10.12
C ARG A 562 8.16 -11.72 -9.96
N TRP A 563 7.63 -11.86 -8.73
CA TRP A 563 6.25 -11.49 -8.44
C TRP A 563 6.10 -9.96 -8.45
N TYR A 564 6.18 -9.40 -9.63
CA TYR A 564 6.10 -8.00 -9.96
C TYR A 564 5.14 -7.80 -11.12
N GLY A 565 4.62 -6.62 -11.31
CA GLY A 565 3.70 -6.28 -12.38
C GLY A 565 2.73 -5.18 -11.97
N PHE A 566 2.01 -4.64 -12.95
CA PHE A 566 1.05 -3.56 -12.74
C PHE A 566 -0.01 -3.94 -11.69
N TRP A 567 -0.60 -5.14 -11.80
CA TRP A 567 -1.56 -5.66 -10.81
C TRP A 567 -0.85 -6.44 -9.69
N ASP A 568 0.15 -7.22 -10.01
CA ASP A 568 0.67 -8.27 -9.14
C ASP A 568 1.58 -7.77 -8.01
N HIS A 569 2.27 -6.64 -8.21
CA HIS A 569 3.20 -6.14 -7.20
C HIS A 569 2.54 -5.88 -5.85
N GLY A 570 3.01 -6.59 -4.84
CA GLY A 570 2.56 -6.51 -3.45
C GLY A 570 1.98 -7.82 -2.92
N ASP A 571 1.57 -8.75 -3.80
CA ASP A 571 1.11 -10.08 -3.42
C ASP A 571 2.16 -11.16 -3.71
N PHE A 572 1.90 -12.38 -3.31
CA PHE A 572 2.74 -13.56 -3.50
C PHE A 572 1.87 -14.80 -3.78
N ILE A 573 2.49 -15.86 -4.32
CA ILE A 573 1.76 -17.07 -4.70
C ILE A 573 1.51 -17.96 -3.49
N HIS A 574 0.30 -18.53 -3.44
CA HIS A 574 -0.25 -19.24 -2.29
C HIS A 574 0.34 -20.64 -2.08
N THR A 575 0.51 -21.46 -3.13
CA THR A 575 0.84 -22.87 -3.01
C THR A 575 2.02 -23.28 -3.91
N TYR A 576 2.86 -24.17 -3.38
CA TYR A 576 4.06 -24.68 -4.05
C TYR A 576 3.80 -26.05 -4.71
N ASP A 577 4.48 -26.30 -5.84
CA ASP A 577 4.50 -27.55 -6.57
C ASP A 577 5.92 -28.13 -6.56
N THR A 578 6.12 -29.19 -5.79
CA THR A 578 7.41 -29.86 -5.61
C THR A 578 7.90 -30.59 -6.85
N ASP A 579 7.00 -31.03 -7.73
CA ASP A 579 7.37 -31.78 -8.93
C ASP A 579 7.96 -30.86 -9.99
N ARG A 580 7.50 -29.61 -10.05
CA ARG A 580 7.99 -28.61 -10.99
C ARG A 580 9.06 -27.70 -10.42
N HIS A 581 9.36 -27.75 -9.14
CA HIS A 581 10.16 -26.75 -8.43
C HIS A 581 9.65 -25.32 -8.65
N GLN A 582 8.29 -25.15 -8.61
CA GLN A 582 7.62 -23.90 -8.96
C GLN A 582 6.40 -23.68 -8.09
N TRP A 583 6.06 -22.40 -7.86
CA TRP A 583 4.78 -22.02 -7.28
C TRP A 583 3.65 -22.20 -8.31
N ARG A 584 2.46 -22.54 -7.85
CA ARG A 584 1.29 -22.85 -8.70
C ARG A 584 0.61 -21.57 -9.22
N TYR A 585 1.37 -20.72 -9.92
CA TYR A 585 0.87 -19.46 -10.49
C TYR A 585 -0.21 -19.67 -11.57
N ASP A 586 -0.37 -20.86 -12.09
CA ASP A 586 -1.19 -21.28 -13.23
C ASP A 586 -2.32 -22.25 -12.88
N VAL A 587 -2.57 -22.49 -11.59
CA VAL A 587 -3.60 -23.42 -11.14
C VAL A 587 -4.62 -22.67 -10.28
N GLY A 588 -5.86 -22.70 -10.71
CA GLY A 588 -6.97 -22.01 -10.04
C GLY A 588 -7.12 -22.37 -8.57
N GLY A 589 -7.27 -21.38 -7.72
CA GLY A 589 -7.40 -21.52 -6.28
C GLY A 589 -6.08 -21.82 -5.53
N TYR A 590 -4.94 -21.79 -6.23
CA TYR A 590 -3.61 -22.05 -5.65
C TYR A 590 -2.58 -20.97 -6.00
N ALA A 591 -2.98 -19.98 -6.81
CA ALA A 591 -2.09 -18.95 -7.31
C ALA A 591 -1.94 -17.78 -6.32
N TRP A 592 -2.49 -16.61 -6.58
CA TRP A 592 -2.32 -15.45 -5.73
C TRP A 592 -2.92 -15.65 -4.33
N ASP A 593 -2.26 -15.11 -3.29
CA ASP A 593 -2.66 -15.36 -1.89
C ASP A 593 -3.93 -14.60 -1.48
N ASN A 594 -4.10 -13.36 -1.93
CA ASN A 594 -5.27 -12.52 -1.63
C ASN A 594 -5.63 -12.55 -0.12
N SER A 595 -4.65 -12.37 0.77
CA SER A 595 -4.83 -12.37 2.23
C SER A 595 -5.37 -13.68 2.84
N GLU A 596 -5.20 -14.83 2.19
CA GLU A 596 -5.67 -16.10 2.76
C GLU A 596 -4.95 -16.42 4.08
N LEU A 597 -5.71 -16.68 5.12
CA LEU A 597 -5.29 -16.87 6.51
C LEU A 597 -4.47 -15.71 7.12
N SER A 598 -4.63 -14.49 6.57
CA SER A 598 -4.17 -13.23 7.17
C SER A 598 -2.65 -13.03 7.27
N PRO A 599 -1.87 -13.22 6.21
CA PRO A 599 -0.45 -12.87 6.23
C PRO A 599 -0.22 -11.37 6.54
N ASP A 600 -1.14 -10.49 6.17
CA ASP A 600 -1.11 -9.07 6.53
C ASP A 600 -0.95 -8.86 8.04
N LEU A 601 -1.68 -9.61 8.86
CA LEU A 601 -1.59 -9.52 10.33
C LEU A 601 -0.22 -10.00 10.84
N PHE A 602 0.34 -11.06 10.22
CA PHE A 602 1.67 -11.52 10.57
C PHE A 602 2.70 -10.43 10.29
N PHE A 603 2.76 -9.89 9.07
CA PHE A 603 3.80 -8.93 8.69
C PHE A 603 3.65 -7.58 9.42
N TRP A 604 2.43 -7.08 9.63
CA TRP A 604 2.25 -5.86 10.41
C TRP A 604 2.61 -6.04 11.88
N ASN A 605 2.23 -7.14 12.53
CA ASN A 605 2.64 -7.42 13.91
C ASN A 605 4.16 -7.64 14.00
N TYR A 606 4.77 -8.24 12.99
CA TYR A 606 6.23 -8.42 12.94
C TYR A 606 6.94 -7.08 12.75
N PHE A 607 6.40 -6.17 11.93
CA PHE A 607 6.90 -4.80 11.84
C PHE A 607 6.76 -4.05 13.17
N LEU A 608 5.56 -4.03 13.76
CA LEU A 608 5.29 -3.29 15.00
C LEU A 608 6.24 -3.70 16.13
N ARG A 609 6.56 -4.99 16.22
CA ARG A 609 7.46 -5.49 17.27
C ARG A 609 8.94 -5.28 16.98
N THR A 610 9.35 -5.16 15.72
CA THR A 610 10.76 -5.10 15.31
C THR A 610 11.22 -3.74 14.83
N GLY A 611 10.34 -2.90 14.29
CA GLY A 611 10.67 -1.62 13.67
C GLY A 611 11.54 -1.75 12.40
N ARG A 612 11.58 -2.91 11.75
CA ARG A 612 12.44 -3.17 10.58
C ARG A 612 11.89 -2.55 9.31
N GLU A 613 12.78 -1.89 8.55
CA GLU A 613 12.42 -1.25 7.28
C GLU A 613 11.98 -2.24 6.21
N ASP A 614 12.71 -3.35 6.03
CA ASP A 614 12.40 -4.38 5.04
C ASP A 614 11.00 -4.98 5.28
N VAL A 615 10.64 -5.26 6.54
CA VAL A 615 9.30 -5.72 6.93
C VAL A 615 8.23 -4.68 6.63
N TYR A 616 8.48 -3.40 6.96
CA TYR A 616 7.54 -2.32 6.65
C TYR A 616 7.28 -2.19 5.15
N ARG A 617 8.36 -2.16 4.32
CA ARG A 617 8.22 -2.01 2.87
C ARG A 617 7.48 -3.18 2.23
N PHE A 618 7.70 -4.38 2.73
CA PHE A 618 6.97 -5.57 2.31
C PHE A 618 5.48 -5.48 2.70
N ALA A 619 5.19 -5.18 3.96
CA ALA A 619 3.82 -5.03 4.47
C ALA A 619 3.07 -3.84 3.83
N GLU A 620 3.78 -2.73 3.53
CA GLU A 620 3.21 -1.58 2.79
C GLU A 620 2.81 -1.97 1.36
N ALA A 621 3.65 -2.73 0.65
CA ALA A 621 3.32 -3.22 -0.69
C ALA A 621 2.11 -4.17 -0.66
N LEU A 622 2.08 -5.10 0.31
CA LEU A 622 0.99 -6.04 0.50
C LEU A 622 -0.33 -5.32 0.82
N VAL A 623 -0.35 -4.39 1.77
CA VAL A 623 -1.58 -3.67 2.14
C VAL A 623 -2.11 -2.79 1.02
N ARG A 624 -1.23 -2.23 0.18
CA ARG A 624 -1.63 -1.50 -1.03
C ARG A 624 -2.21 -2.42 -2.10
N HIS A 625 -1.74 -3.66 -2.16
CA HIS A 625 -2.30 -4.64 -3.08
C HIS A 625 -3.63 -5.18 -2.55
N THR A 626 -3.64 -5.78 -1.38
CA THR A 626 -4.82 -6.44 -0.79
C THR A 626 -5.94 -5.46 -0.44
N GLY A 627 -5.63 -4.17 -0.29
CA GLY A 627 -6.59 -3.09 -0.08
C GLY A 627 -7.22 -2.53 -1.34
N GLU A 628 -6.73 -2.88 -2.52
CA GLU A 628 -7.13 -2.23 -3.78
C GLU A 628 -7.44 -3.23 -4.89
N VAL A 629 -6.51 -4.13 -5.22
CA VAL A 629 -6.67 -5.09 -6.32
C VAL A 629 -7.61 -6.23 -5.92
N ASP A 630 -7.53 -6.68 -4.68
CA ASP A 630 -8.33 -7.79 -4.18
C ASP A 630 -9.72 -7.39 -3.70
N ILE A 631 -10.06 -6.09 -3.75
CA ILE A 631 -11.31 -5.52 -3.23
C ILE A 631 -12.06 -4.79 -4.32
N TYR A 632 -13.39 -4.81 -4.21
CA TYR A 632 -14.29 -4.03 -5.04
C TYR A 632 -14.64 -2.70 -4.39
N HIS A 633 -14.37 -1.59 -5.11
CA HIS A 633 -14.62 -0.22 -4.66
C HIS A 633 -15.90 0.37 -5.23
N LEU A 634 -16.46 -0.25 -6.26
CA LEU A 634 -17.73 0.14 -6.87
C LEU A 634 -18.58 -1.09 -7.22
N GLY A 635 -19.82 -0.82 -7.64
CA GLY A 635 -20.78 -1.83 -8.11
C GLY A 635 -21.38 -2.67 -6.99
N ASP A 636 -22.02 -3.75 -7.41
CA ASP A 636 -22.81 -4.62 -6.54
C ASP A 636 -21.96 -5.42 -5.54
N LEU A 637 -20.65 -5.55 -5.80
CA LEU A 637 -19.70 -6.28 -4.95
C LEU A 637 -18.90 -5.37 -4.03
N LYS A 638 -19.20 -4.07 -4.01
CA LYS A 638 -18.47 -3.08 -3.21
C LYS A 638 -18.32 -3.50 -1.75
N GLY A 639 -17.09 -3.39 -1.24
CA GLY A 639 -16.74 -3.73 0.13
C GLY A 639 -16.40 -5.21 0.35
N LEU A 640 -16.49 -6.05 -0.68
CA LEU A 640 -16.06 -7.45 -0.60
C LEU A 640 -14.72 -7.65 -1.31
N GLY A 641 -13.93 -8.60 -0.82
CA GLY A 641 -12.68 -9.02 -1.45
C GLY A 641 -12.81 -10.38 -2.13
N THR A 642 -11.94 -10.63 -3.09
CA THR A 642 -11.88 -11.88 -3.84
C THR A 642 -10.96 -12.88 -3.13
N ARG A 643 -11.39 -14.12 -2.99
CA ARG A 643 -10.56 -15.24 -2.54
C ARG A 643 -9.47 -15.53 -3.59
N HIS A 644 -8.40 -16.18 -3.17
CA HIS A 644 -7.25 -16.54 -4.01
C HIS A 644 -7.60 -17.23 -5.35
N GLY A 645 -6.88 -16.92 -6.41
CA GLY A 645 -7.09 -17.41 -7.75
C GLY A 645 -5.94 -17.12 -8.71
N VAL A 646 -6.04 -17.53 -9.98
CA VAL A 646 -5.04 -17.24 -11.03
C VAL A 646 -5.03 -15.78 -11.39
N GLN A 647 -6.19 -15.15 -11.46
CA GLN A 647 -6.35 -13.70 -11.54
C GLN A 647 -6.87 -13.19 -10.19
N HIS A 648 -6.39 -12.05 -9.71
CA HIS A 648 -6.74 -11.51 -8.39
C HIS A 648 -8.26 -11.39 -8.17
N TRP A 649 -9.03 -11.09 -9.22
CA TRP A 649 -10.49 -10.98 -9.20
C TRP A 649 -11.20 -12.23 -9.75
N GLY A 650 -10.48 -13.28 -10.16
CA GLY A 650 -11.02 -14.42 -10.91
C GLY A 650 -11.95 -15.33 -10.11
N ASP A 651 -11.64 -15.59 -8.85
CA ASP A 651 -12.49 -16.43 -7.98
C ASP A 651 -13.84 -15.75 -7.69
N SER A 652 -14.93 -16.47 -7.87
CA SER A 652 -16.30 -15.96 -7.66
C SER A 652 -16.73 -15.90 -6.20
N ALA A 653 -15.92 -16.41 -5.25
CA ALA A 653 -16.17 -16.26 -3.83
C ALA A 653 -15.74 -14.86 -3.34
N LYS A 654 -16.73 -13.98 -3.20
CA LYS A 654 -16.54 -12.61 -2.71
C LYS A 654 -16.91 -12.54 -1.23
N GLN A 655 -15.97 -12.14 -0.38
CA GLN A 655 -16.07 -12.28 1.08
C GLN A 655 -15.47 -11.09 1.81
N ALA A 656 -16.10 -10.66 2.92
CA ALA A 656 -15.60 -9.56 3.73
C ALA A 656 -14.31 -9.91 4.50
N ARG A 657 -14.04 -11.19 4.75
CA ARG A 657 -12.80 -11.63 5.41
C ARG A 657 -11.54 -11.25 4.65
N ILE A 658 -11.60 -11.08 3.33
CA ILE A 658 -10.49 -10.64 2.49
C ILE A 658 -10.32 -9.11 2.55
N SER A 659 -11.44 -8.38 2.60
CA SER A 659 -11.44 -6.92 2.64
C SER A 659 -11.39 -6.33 4.05
N THR A 660 -11.25 -7.13 5.09
CA THR A 660 -11.33 -6.67 6.48
C THR A 660 -10.39 -5.49 6.77
N PRO A 661 -10.88 -4.40 7.40
CA PRO A 661 -10.06 -3.28 7.81
C PRO A 661 -8.93 -3.64 8.77
N GLN A 662 -9.02 -4.79 9.45
CA GLN A 662 -8.01 -5.23 10.41
C GLN A 662 -6.63 -5.36 9.77
N TYR A 663 -6.55 -5.75 8.49
CA TYR A 663 -5.30 -5.85 7.72
C TYR A 663 -4.63 -4.51 7.44
N ARG A 664 -5.41 -3.41 7.47
CA ARG A 664 -4.98 -2.06 7.06
C ARG A 664 -4.83 -1.11 8.23
N LYS A 665 -5.31 -1.52 9.40
CA LYS A 665 -5.38 -0.67 10.60
C LYS A 665 -4.01 -0.18 11.06
N ALA A 666 -3.02 -1.06 11.10
CA ALA A 666 -1.66 -0.70 11.49
C ALA A 666 -1.06 0.34 10.52
N PHE A 667 -1.13 0.09 9.21
CA PHE A 667 -0.65 1.03 8.19
C PHE A 667 -1.36 2.38 8.29
N TYR A 668 -2.69 2.38 8.39
CA TYR A 668 -3.47 3.61 8.52
C TYR A 668 -2.96 4.48 9.68
N PHE A 669 -2.71 3.90 10.83
CA PHE A 669 -2.30 4.66 12.01
C PHE A 669 -0.83 5.08 11.95
N VAL A 670 0.10 4.18 11.63
CA VAL A 670 1.54 4.52 11.60
C VAL A 670 1.89 5.51 10.49
N SER A 671 1.11 5.56 9.40
CA SER A 671 1.26 6.56 8.35
C SER A 671 0.65 7.93 8.68
N GLY A 672 0.08 8.10 9.87
CA GLY A 672 -0.58 9.35 10.26
C GLY A 672 -1.99 9.53 9.71
N GLY A 673 -2.64 8.44 9.29
CA GLY A 673 -3.99 8.44 8.73
C GLY A 673 -3.97 8.57 7.20
N ASP A 674 -3.26 7.65 6.51
CA ASP A 674 -3.26 7.61 5.04
C ASP A 674 -4.67 7.74 4.47
N GLU A 675 -4.90 8.76 3.67
CA GLU A 675 -6.24 9.15 3.22
C GLU A 675 -6.89 8.10 2.31
N ARG A 676 -6.09 7.42 1.45
CA ARG A 676 -6.63 6.35 0.61
C ARG A 676 -7.06 5.15 1.44
N THR A 677 -6.25 4.74 2.41
CA THR A 677 -6.62 3.67 3.34
C THR A 677 -7.85 4.05 4.17
N GLY A 678 -7.93 5.31 4.59
CA GLY A 678 -9.10 5.84 5.28
C GLY A 678 -10.40 5.77 4.47
N GLU A 679 -10.35 5.98 3.16
CA GLU A 679 -11.50 5.80 2.25
C GLU A 679 -11.90 4.33 2.13
N ILE A 680 -10.93 3.43 1.93
CA ILE A 680 -11.18 1.99 1.84
C ILE A 680 -11.90 1.47 3.09
N VAL A 681 -11.47 1.92 4.26
CA VAL A 681 -12.14 1.55 5.53
C VAL A 681 -13.60 2.06 5.56
N GLN A 682 -13.86 3.27 5.06
CA GLN A 682 -15.23 3.79 4.99
C GLN A 682 -16.11 3.03 3.99
N GLU A 683 -15.55 2.56 2.88
CA GLU A 683 -16.25 1.72 1.92
C GLU A 683 -16.76 0.42 2.56
N MET A 684 -16.01 -0.13 3.54
CA MET A 684 -16.38 -1.35 4.27
C MET A 684 -17.57 -1.18 5.24
N LEU A 685 -17.94 0.04 5.61
CA LEU A 685 -19.08 0.27 6.52
C LEU A 685 -20.42 -0.18 5.93
N ASP A 686 -20.50 -0.32 4.62
CA ASP A 686 -21.69 -0.76 3.89
C ASP A 686 -21.55 -2.18 3.31
N ALA A 687 -20.48 -2.91 3.63
CA ALA A 687 -20.29 -4.30 3.17
C ALA A 687 -21.42 -5.24 3.65
N ASP A 688 -22.04 -4.94 4.79
CA ASP A 688 -23.22 -5.65 5.29
C ASP A 688 -24.40 -5.52 4.31
N LYS A 689 -24.59 -4.39 3.64
CA LYS A 689 -25.64 -4.18 2.64
C LYS A 689 -25.43 -5.01 1.38
N THR A 690 -24.18 -5.22 1.00
CA THR A 690 -23.81 -6.08 -0.14
C THR A 690 -24.28 -7.51 0.10
N TYR A 691 -24.29 -7.99 1.34
CA TYR A 691 -24.83 -9.30 1.69
C TYR A 691 -26.35 -9.44 1.47
N GLY A 692 -27.07 -8.33 1.37
CA GLY A 692 -28.46 -8.33 0.95
C GLY A 692 -28.65 -8.68 -0.53
N LEU A 693 -27.60 -8.54 -1.34
CA LEU A 693 -27.55 -8.88 -2.77
C LEU A 693 -26.89 -10.24 -3.01
N LEU A 694 -25.88 -10.57 -2.20
CA LEU A 694 -25.04 -11.74 -2.37
C LEU A 694 -24.89 -12.49 -1.04
N ASP A 695 -25.37 -13.72 -0.92
CA ASP A 695 -25.02 -14.60 0.21
C ASP A 695 -23.56 -15.05 0.10
N PRO A 696 -22.67 -14.63 1.00
CA PRO A 696 -21.26 -15.02 0.97
C PRO A 696 -21.06 -16.55 1.17
N ASN A 697 -22.06 -17.22 1.73
CA ASN A 697 -22.04 -18.66 2.00
C ASN A 697 -22.83 -19.49 0.96
N ARG A 698 -23.29 -18.88 -0.15
CA ARG A 698 -24.18 -19.51 -1.15
C ARG A 698 -23.66 -20.84 -1.70
N LYS A 699 -22.35 -20.99 -1.85
CA LYS A 699 -21.70 -22.21 -2.40
C LYS A 699 -21.49 -23.33 -1.37
N VAL A 700 -21.49 -23.00 -0.08
CA VAL A 700 -21.22 -23.96 1.00
C VAL A 700 -22.46 -24.22 1.89
N ARG A 701 -23.53 -23.50 1.63
CA ARG A 701 -24.76 -23.60 2.40
C ARG A 701 -25.51 -24.93 2.13
N THR A 702 -25.86 -25.63 3.19
CA THR A 702 -26.59 -26.89 3.12
C THR A 702 -27.99 -26.83 3.74
N ASP A 703 -28.37 -25.69 4.32
CA ASP A 703 -29.64 -25.50 5.03
C ASP A 703 -30.79 -25.02 4.14
N GLY A 704 -30.52 -24.74 2.84
CA GLY A 704 -31.53 -24.30 1.89
C GLY A 704 -32.07 -22.88 2.14
N TRP A 705 -31.45 -22.12 3.07
CA TRP A 705 -31.86 -20.75 3.35
C TRP A 705 -31.50 -19.82 2.17
N VAL A 706 -32.41 -18.90 1.85
CA VAL A 706 -32.24 -17.91 0.81
C VAL A 706 -32.33 -16.52 1.44
N PRO A 707 -31.40 -15.59 1.14
CA PRO A 707 -31.48 -14.21 1.63
C PRO A 707 -32.80 -13.55 1.25
N THR A 708 -33.41 -12.83 2.20
CA THR A 708 -34.51 -11.93 1.91
C THR A 708 -33.90 -10.54 1.69
N PRO A 709 -33.97 -9.98 0.48
CA PRO A 709 -33.41 -8.66 0.20
C PRO A 709 -33.85 -7.61 1.24
N ASN A 710 -32.88 -6.84 1.72
CA ASN A 710 -33.04 -5.75 2.70
C ASN A 710 -33.61 -6.12 4.07
N ALA A 711 -33.61 -7.39 4.45
CA ALA A 711 -34.15 -7.83 5.76
C ALA A 711 -33.05 -8.41 6.66
N SER A 712 -32.64 -9.64 6.39
CA SER A 712 -31.64 -10.33 7.22
C SER A 712 -30.71 -11.19 6.38
N VAL A 713 -29.44 -11.25 6.81
CA VAL A 713 -28.40 -12.05 6.17
C VAL A 713 -27.75 -13.00 7.17
N ALA A 714 -27.42 -14.20 6.73
CA ALA A 714 -26.70 -15.15 7.56
C ALA A 714 -25.20 -14.82 7.51
N VAL A 715 -24.60 -14.56 8.67
CA VAL A 715 -23.18 -14.21 8.80
C VAL A 715 -22.45 -15.21 9.69
N GLY A 716 -21.27 -15.65 9.26
CA GLY A 716 -20.33 -16.39 10.10
C GLY A 716 -19.72 -15.47 11.13
N LEU A 717 -19.69 -15.88 12.43
CA LEU A 717 -19.18 -15.03 13.50
C LEU A 717 -17.67 -14.78 13.36
N GLY A 718 -16.95 -15.76 12.86
CA GLY A 718 -15.49 -15.68 12.73
C GLY A 718 -15.00 -15.02 11.45
N THR A 719 -15.71 -15.13 10.34
CA THR A 719 -15.28 -14.66 9.02
C THR A 719 -15.97 -13.36 8.58
N ASP A 720 -17.29 -13.31 8.74
CA ASP A 720 -18.07 -12.18 8.25
C ASP A 720 -18.24 -11.11 9.33
N TRP A 721 -18.76 -11.51 10.51
CA TRP A 721 -18.97 -10.57 11.61
C TRP A 721 -17.68 -9.93 12.09
N SER A 722 -16.56 -10.67 12.16
CA SER A 722 -15.28 -10.09 12.58
C SER A 722 -14.84 -8.95 11.65
N SER A 723 -15.04 -9.10 10.35
CA SER A 723 -14.69 -8.10 9.35
C SER A 723 -15.57 -6.86 9.43
N LEU A 724 -16.89 -7.06 9.57
CA LEU A 724 -17.84 -5.97 9.81
C LEU A 724 -17.55 -5.26 11.14
N ALA A 725 -17.30 -6.01 12.21
CA ALA A 725 -16.96 -5.49 13.53
C ALA A 725 -15.66 -4.67 13.50
N SER A 726 -14.66 -5.09 12.73
CA SER A 726 -13.43 -4.32 12.52
C SER A 726 -13.72 -2.97 11.87
N ALA A 727 -14.59 -2.93 10.84
CA ALA A 727 -14.98 -1.69 10.20
C ALA A 727 -15.73 -0.76 11.18
N TRP A 728 -16.68 -1.30 11.95
CA TRP A 728 -17.41 -0.51 12.93
C TRP A 728 -16.53 -0.01 14.08
N LEU A 729 -15.62 -0.84 14.59
CA LEU A 729 -14.68 -0.45 15.64
C LEU A 729 -13.77 0.69 15.17
N LEU A 730 -13.20 0.56 13.97
CA LEU A 730 -12.31 1.59 13.44
C LEU A 730 -13.01 2.90 13.14
N GLU A 731 -14.25 2.88 12.62
CA GLU A 731 -15.05 4.09 12.42
C GLU A 731 -15.39 4.76 13.76
N TRP A 732 -15.70 3.97 14.79
CA TRP A 732 -15.91 4.48 16.15
C TRP A 732 -14.64 5.11 16.72
N GLU A 733 -13.50 4.43 16.63
CA GLU A 733 -12.21 4.96 17.07
C GLU A 733 -11.85 6.29 16.38
N ARG A 734 -12.08 6.37 15.07
CA ARG A 734 -11.80 7.57 14.27
C ARG A 734 -12.75 8.73 14.54
N ARG A 735 -13.87 8.48 15.17
CA ARG A 735 -15.00 9.46 15.25
C ARG A 735 -15.37 9.94 13.83
N GLY A 736 -15.39 9.02 12.87
CA GLY A 736 -15.79 9.31 11.49
C GLY A 736 -17.24 9.76 11.39
N PRO A 737 -17.73 10.14 10.20
CA PRO A 737 -19.09 10.67 10.04
C PRO A 737 -20.22 9.76 10.52
N ARG A 738 -19.97 8.44 10.59
CA ARG A 738 -20.95 7.42 10.95
C ARG A 738 -20.58 6.66 12.25
N TRP A 739 -19.75 7.23 13.09
CA TRP A 739 -19.21 6.54 14.26
C TRP A 739 -20.29 6.10 15.28
N GLU A 740 -21.40 6.87 15.44
CA GLU A 740 -22.49 6.50 16.34
C GLU A 740 -23.26 5.28 15.81
N GLU A 741 -23.53 5.21 14.52
CA GLU A 741 -24.11 4.06 13.84
C GLU A 741 -23.19 2.84 13.98
N ALA A 742 -21.91 3.00 13.71
CA ALA A 742 -20.91 1.95 13.80
C ALA A 742 -20.79 1.41 15.24
N ARG A 743 -20.73 2.30 16.25
CA ARG A 743 -20.76 1.90 17.66
C ARG A 743 -22.03 1.12 18.00
N ALA A 744 -23.19 1.59 17.56
CA ALA A 744 -24.46 0.91 17.81
C ALA A 744 -24.49 -0.49 17.17
N LYS A 745 -24.07 -0.66 15.91
CA LYS A 745 -23.98 -1.95 15.24
C LYS A 745 -23.04 -2.91 15.97
N LEU A 746 -21.87 -2.44 16.37
CA LEU A 746 -20.90 -3.25 17.11
C LEU A 746 -21.45 -3.69 18.46
N THR A 747 -21.96 -2.78 19.27
CA THR A 747 -22.49 -3.08 20.61
C THR A 747 -23.75 -3.94 20.55
N ASN A 748 -24.66 -3.69 19.61
CA ASN A 748 -25.88 -4.49 19.42
C ASN A 748 -25.59 -5.92 18.99
N THR A 749 -24.66 -6.12 18.05
CA THR A 749 -24.26 -7.47 17.61
C THR A 749 -23.51 -8.19 18.72
N ALA A 750 -22.60 -7.52 19.45
CA ALA A 750 -21.90 -8.09 20.59
C ALA A 750 -22.88 -8.53 21.69
N ALA A 751 -23.88 -7.69 22.03
CA ALA A 751 -24.93 -8.03 22.95
C ALA A 751 -25.77 -9.23 22.46
N SER A 752 -25.99 -9.31 21.15
CA SER A 752 -26.72 -10.44 20.56
C SER A 752 -25.92 -11.74 20.65
N ILE A 753 -24.61 -11.70 20.36
CA ILE A 753 -23.71 -12.87 20.52
C ILE A 753 -23.69 -13.34 21.98
N ALA A 754 -23.64 -12.44 22.94
CA ALA A 754 -23.71 -12.77 24.36
C ALA A 754 -25.02 -13.48 24.75
N ARG A 755 -26.13 -13.18 24.07
CA ARG A 755 -27.45 -13.84 24.30
C ARG A 755 -27.63 -15.16 23.55
N LEU A 756 -26.78 -15.47 22.55
CA LEU A 756 -26.79 -16.80 21.95
C LEU A 756 -26.42 -17.85 23.04
N LYS A 757 -27.17 -18.95 23.12
CA LYS A 757 -26.97 -19.97 24.13
C LYS A 757 -25.53 -20.48 24.26
N ASN A 758 -24.83 -20.56 23.13
CA ASN A 758 -23.43 -20.98 23.04
C ASN A 758 -22.47 -19.86 22.60
N GLY A 759 -22.90 -18.59 22.61
CA GLY A 759 -22.05 -17.47 22.22
C GLY A 759 -21.37 -17.67 20.87
N PHE A 760 -20.07 -17.44 20.77
CA PHE A 760 -19.28 -17.65 19.55
C PHE A 760 -19.25 -19.10 19.07
N VAL A 761 -19.44 -20.08 19.94
CA VAL A 761 -19.49 -21.51 19.58
C VAL A 761 -20.70 -21.83 18.72
N THR A 762 -21.72 -20.97 18.70
CA THR A 762 -22.85 -21.06 17.75
C THR A 762 -22.42 -20.96 16.30
N GLY A 763 -21.30 -20.29 16.01
CA GLY A 763 -20.60 -20.24 14.71
C GLY A 763 -21.17 -19.24 13.70
N SER A 764 -22.47 -18.97 13.71
CA SER A 764 -23.13 -18.01 12.81
C SER A 764 -24.34 -17.37 13.46
N GLY A 765 -24.87 -16.32 12.86
CA GLY A 765 -26.08 -15.66 13.29
C GLY A 765 -26.84 -15.05 12.12
N LEU A 766 -28.10 -14.71 12.35
CA LEU A 766 -28.94 -14.01 11.38
C LEU A 766 -28.89 -12.51 11.68
N TYR A 767 -28.10 -11.79 10.89
CA TYR A 767 -27.89 -10.35 11.05
C TYR A 767 -29.04 -9.55 10.42
N ASN A 768 -29.62 -8.64 11.18
CA ASN A 768 -30.68 -7.76 10.73
C ASN A 768 -30.07 -6.45 10.20
N LEU A 769 -30.25 -6.18 8.91
CA LEU A 769 -29.71 -5.01 8.23
C LEU A 769 -30.33 -3.67 8.72
N SER A 770 -31.53 -3.70 9.31
CA SER A 770 -32.24 -2.49 9.69
C SER A 770 -31.85 -1.94 11.06
N ASP A 771 -31.56 -2.81 12.03
CA ASP A 771 -31.30 -2.42 13.42
C ASP A 771 -29.92 -2.85 13.95
N GLY A 772 -29.12 -3.55 13.13
CA GLY A 772 -27.79 -3.99 13.50
C GLY A 772 -27.80 -5.05 14.63
N THR A 773 -28.87 -5.80 14.80
CA THR A 773 -28.95 -6.93 15.76
C THR A 773 -28.63 -8.24 15.08
N LEU A 774 -28.31 -9.26 15.88
CA LEU A 774 -27.98 -10.59 15.39
C LEU A 774 -28.84 -11.61 16.16
N GLY A 775 -29.67 -12.34 15.40
CA GLY A 775 -30.47 -13.43 15.93
C GLY A 775 -29.76 -14.78 15.83
N PRO A 776 -30.40 -15.84 16.36
CA PRO A 776 -29.96 -17.22 16.18
C PRO A 776 -29.82 -17.57 14.69
N PRO A 777 -28.91 -18.51 14.33
CA PRO A 777 -28.72 -18.90 12.94
C PRO A 777 -29.96 -19.61 12.36
N PRO A 778 -30.15 -19.61 11.03
CA PRO A 778 -31.27 -20.29 10.38
C PRO A 778 -31.36 -21.78 10.74
N ALA A 779 -30.23 -22.42 11.03
CA ALA A 779 -30.18 -23.84 11.44
C ALA A 779 -30.67 -24.07 12.87
N ASP A 780 -30.80 -23.05 13.72
CA ASP A 780 -31.27 -23.12 15.11
C ASP A 780 -32.07 -21.87 15.49
N PRO A 781 -33.24 -21.64 14.86
CA PRO A 781 -34.00 -20.38 15.01
C PRO A 781 -34.58 -20.19 16.41
N THR A 782 -34.62 -21.26 17.23
CA THR A 782 -35.12 -21.25 18.61
C THR A 782 -34.05 -21.13 19.65
N ASN A 783 -32.79 -20.96 19.25
CA ASN A 783 -31.60 -20.80 20.12
C ASN A 783 -31.45 -22.00 21.10
N ASN A 784 -31.61 -23.20 20.63
CA ASN A 784 -31.45 -24.43 21.43
C ASN A 784 -29.99 -24.75 21.77
N GLY A 785 -29.04 -24.13 21.09
CA GLY A 785 -27.59 -24.21 21.36
C GLY A 785 -26.83 -24.99 20.30
N THR A 786 -26.96 -24.62 19.08
CA THR A 786 -26.09 -25.12 17.99
C THR A 786 -24.62 -24.96 18.32
N VAL A 787 -23.82 -25.96 17.93
CA VAL A 787 -22.38 -26.03 17.99
C VAL A 787 -21.88 -26.15 16.56
N ALA A 788 -21.28 -25.06 16.06
CA ALA A 788 -20.81 -24.95 14.66
C ALA A 788 -19.46 -24.23 14.58
N VAL A 789 -18.47 -24.69 15.34
CA VAL A 789 -17.11 -24.15 15.31
C VAL A 789 -16.41 -24.59 14.04
N SER A 790 -15.90 -23.63 13.28
CA SER A 790 -15.09 -23.85 12.09
C SER A 790 -13.59 -23.65 12.38
N HIS A 791 -12.72 -24.39 11.72
CA HIS A 791 -11.29 -24.19 11.76
C HIS A 791 -10.87 -22.83 11.18
N LEU A 792 -11.73 -22.16 10.41
CA LEU A 792 -11.49 -20.83 9.88
C LEU A 792 -11.97 -19.69 10.81
N SER A 793 -12.64 -20.01 11.93
CA SER A 793 -13.38 -19.01 12.72
C SER A 793 -12.51 -17.89 13.29
N ALA A 794 -11.26 -18.13 13.65
CA ALA A 794 -10.42 -17.12 14.31
C ALA A 794 -9.11 -16.79 13.56
N VAL A 795 -9.02 -17.12 12.28
CA VAL A 795 -7.80 -16.90 11.49
C VAL A 795 -7.87 -15.66 10.58
N PHE A 796 -9.00 -14.95 10.56
CA PHE A 796 -9.21 -13.74 9.75
C PHE A 796 -9.47 -12.50 10.62
N GLY A 797 -8.72 -12.33 11.71
CA GLY A 797 -8.76 -11.14 12.55
C GLY A 797 -9.80 -11.15 13.67
N LEU A 798 -10.56 -12.24 13.92
CA LEU A 798 -11.55 -12.28 14.99
C LEU A 798 -10.93 -12.01 16.37
N MET A 799 -9.79 -12.61 16.65
CA MET A 799 -9.12 -12.44 17.95
C MET A 799 -8.72 -10.99 18.17
N GLU A 800 -8.10 -10.40 17.16
CA GLU A 800 -7.62 -9.03 17.18
C GLU A 800 -8.76 -8.05 17.40
N VAL A 801 -9.83 -8.18 16.62
CA VAL A 801 -11.02 -7.30 16.73
C VAL A 801 -11.67 -7.39 18.09
N VAL A 802 -11.87 -8.59 18.62
CA VAL A 802 -12.52 -8.78 19.93
C VAL A 802 -11.63 -8.27 21.06
N ALA A 803 -10.31 -8.56 21.03
CA ALA A 803 -9.36 -8.07 22.01
C ALA A 803 -9.30 -6.53 22.00
N GLU A 804 -9.24 -5.92 20.82
CA GLU A 804 -9.21 -4.46 20.67
C GLU A 804 -10.52 -3.81 21.08
N PHE A 805 -11.67 -4.42 20.76
CA PHE A 805 -12.97 -3.90 21.21
C PHE A 805 -13.09 -3.89 22.72
N ILE A 806 -12.71 -4.99 23.39
CA ILE A 806 -12.71 -5.09 24.86
C ILE A 806 -11.75 -4.04 25.45
N GLU A 807 -10.57 -3.88 24.88
CA GLU A 807 -9.60 -2.89 25.34
C GLU A 807 -10.10 -1.45 25.09
N HIS A 808 -10.64 -1.17 23.91
CA HIS A 808 -11.17 0.14 23.54
C HIS A 808 -12.36 0.58 24.40
N ALA A 809 -13.29 -0.33 24.67
CA ALA A 809 -14.54 -0.06 25.38
C ALA A 809 -14.42 -0.36 26.90
N GLY A 810 -13.32 -0.91 27.37
CA GLY A 810 -13.12 -1.28 28.77
C GLY A 810 -13.36 -0.12 29.73
N GLY A 811 -14.23 -0.32 30.72
CA GLY A 811 -14.61 0.68 31.73
C GLY A 811 -15.63 1.73 31.27
N SER A 812 -16.01 1.78 29.99
CA SER A 812 -17.06 2.71 29.48
C SER A 812 -18.49 2.19 29.64
N GLY A 813 -18.65 0.88 29.90
CA GLY A 813 -19.95 0.21 29.89
C GLY A 813 -20.43 -0.20 28.49
N ASP A 814 -19.64 -0.02 27.46
CA ASP A 814 -19.98 -0.35 26.07
C ASP A 814 -19.77 -1.81 25.73
N VAL A 815 -18.98 -2.55 26.52
CA VAL A 815 -18.90 -4.01 26.38
C VAL A 815 -20.15 -4.64 27.00
N PRO A 816 -21.00 -5.31 26.21
CA PRO A 816 -22.23 -5.87 26.74
C PRO A 816 -21.97 -6.96 27.78
N GLU A 817 -22.86 -7.06 28.77
CA GLU A 817 -22.81 -8.11 29.78
C GLU A 817 -22.83 -9.50 29.11
N GLY A 818 -21.93 -10.37 29.56
CA GLY A 818 -21.78 -11.72 29.02
C GLY A 818 -20.93 -11.84 27.75
N PHE A 819 -20.58 -10.75 27.06
CA PHE A 819 -19.81 -10.83 25.84
C PHE A 819 -18.36 -11.30 26.09
N GLU A 820 -17.68 -10.75 27.11
CA GLU A 820 -16.34 -11.21 27.48
C GLU A 820 -16.34 -12.68 27.91
N GLN A 821 -17.38 -13.13 28.60
CA GLN A 821 -17.50 -14.54 29.01
C GLN A 821 -17.72 -15.45 27.78
N ALA A 822 -18.54 -15.03 26.81
CA ALA A 822 -18.73 -15.77 25.58
C ALA A 822 -17.43 -15.89 24.75
N TRP A 823 -16.62 -14.85 24.74
CA TRP A 823 -15.29 -14.86 24.11
C TRP A 823 -14.29 -15.71 24.88
N TYR A 824 -14.28 -15.63 26.22
CA TYR A 824 -13.44 -16.47 27.05
C TYR A 824 -13.79 -17.95 26.88
N ASP A 825 -15.07 -18.30 26.91
CA ASP A 825 -15.52 -19.68 26.69
C ASP A 825 -15.07 -20.21 25.32
N TYR A 826 -15.24 -19.42 24.27
CA TYR A 826 -14.76 -19.77 22.93
C TYR A 826 -13.24 -20.03 22.91
N SER A 827 -12.47 -19.11 23.49
CA SER A 827 -11.01 -19.19 23.53
C SER A 827 -10.52 -20.39 24.36
N TYR A 828 -11.18 -20.69 25.48
CA TYR A 828 -10.84 -21.84 26.33
C TYR A 828 -11.18 -23.17 25.67
N TYR A 829 -12.39 -23.28 25.10
CA TYR A 829 -12.92 -24.57 24.63
C TYR A 829 -12.50 -24.91 23.20
N TYR A 830 -11.98 -23.99 22.39
CA TYR A 830 -11.61 -24.25 20.99
C TYR A 830 -10.73 -25.49 20.86
N ALA A 831 -9.68 -25.58 21.64
CA ALA A 831 -8.73 -26.68 21.63
C ALA A 831 -8.86 -27.61 22.86
N ALA A 832 -9.92 -27.47 23.66
CA ALA A 832 -10.19 -28.36 24.78
C ALA A 832 -10.51 -29.78 24.32
N GLY A 833 -10.36 -30.75 25.21
CA GLY A 833 -10.69 -32.14 24.93
C GLY A 833 -12.18 -32.35 24.60
N ALA A 834 -12.48 -33.32 23.73
CA ALA A 834 -13.87 -33.65 23.34
C ALA A 834 -14.80 -33.91 24.53
N ALA A 835 -14.28 -34.49 25.64
CA ALA A 835 -15.06 -34.72 26.87
C ALA A 835 -15.45 -33.39 27.54
N GLU A 836 -14.53 -32.42 27.63
CA GLU A 836 -14.81 -31.10 28.20
C GLU A 836 -15.78 -30.31 27.35
N GLN A 837 -15.60 -30.32 26.02
CA GLN A 837 -16.51 -29.70 25.06
C GLN A 837 -17.92 -30.31 25.19
N THR A 838 -18.03 -31.64 25.26
CA THR A 838 -19.31 -32.33 25.42
C THR A 838 -19.95 -32.00 26.77
N ALA A 839 -19.18 -31.94 27.84
CA ALA A 839 -19.71 -31.58 29.17
C ALA A 839 -20.29 -30.17 29.19
N ARG A 840 -19.67 -29.21 28.46
CA ARG A 840 -20.09 -27.79 28.43
C ARG A 840 -21.22 -27.54 27.41
N TYR A 841 -21.15 -28.16 26.24
CA TYR A 841 -22.00 -27.82 25.10
C TYR A 841 -22.91 -28.97 24.65
N GLY A 842 -22.86 -30.14 25.31
CA GLY A 842 -23.61 -31.35 24.95
C GLY A 842 -23.05 -32.06 23.69
N LYS A 843 -22.02 -31.50 23.05
CA LYS A 843 -21.42 -32.02 21.82
C LYS A 843 -20.00 -31.56 21.70
N ALA A 844 -19.10 -32.38 21.15
CA ALA A 844 -17.76 -31.99 20.78
C ALA A 844 -17.76 -31.11 19.50
N PHE A 845 -16.72 -30.27 19.32
CA PHE A 845 -16.64 -29.30 18.19
C PHE A 845 -16.30 -30.00 16.87
N GLY A 846 -16.23 -31.09 16.56
CA GLY A 846 -15.90 -31.66 15.25
C GLY A 846 -14.44 -31.39 14.85
N ASN A 847 -14.19 -31.14 13.58
CA ASN A 847 -12.84 -30.88 13.10
C ASN A 847 -12.40 -29.43 13.43
N THR A 848 -11.47 -29.31 14.36
CA THR A 848 -10.79 -28.07 14.73
C THR A 848 -9.31 -28.14 14.33
N SER A 849 -9.02 -28.27 13.03
CA SER A 849 -7.66 -28.18 12.48
C SER A 849 -7.07 -26.77 12.65
N LEU A 850 -5.86 -26.56 12.21
CA LEU A 850 -5.10 -25.30 12.36
C LEU A 850 -4.84 -24.94 13.82
N LYS A 851 -4.60 -25.94 14.66
CA LYS A 851 -4.40 -25.76 16.11
C LYS A 851 -3.20 -24.92 16.46
N GLN A 852 -2.14 -24.95 15.63
CA GLN A 852 -0.96 -24.09 15.85
C GLN A 852 -1.38 -22.62 15.83
N GLY A 853 -2.09 -22.17 14.79
CA GLY A 853 -2.57 -20.80 14.67
C GLY A 853 -3.59 -20.42 15.74
N HIS A 854 -4.42 -21.38 16.19
CA HIS A 854 -5.43 -21.16 17.23
C HIS A 854 -4.89 -21.26 18.65
N SER A 855 -3.63 -21.68 18.87
CA SER A 855 -3.00 -21.71 20.19
C SER A 855 -3.05 -20.33 20.89
N ARG A 856 -3.08 -19.26 20.11
CA ARG A 856 -3.25 -17.87 20.58
C ARG A 856 -4.59 -17.63 21.31
N LEU A 857 -5.65 -18.39 21.01
CA LEU A 857 -6.90 -18.32 21.75
C LEU A 857 -6.71 -18.87 23.18
N THR A 858 -6.05 -20.03 23.31
CA THR A 858 -5.71 -20.61 24.61
C THR A 858 -4.76 -19.70 25.37
N ALA A 859 -3.79 -19.06 24.71
CA ALA A 859 -2.89 -18.07 25.31
C ALA A 859 -3.66 -16.84 25.81
N TYR A 860 -4.64 -16.35 25.06
CA TYR A 860 -5.51 -15.26 25.51
C TYR A 860 -6.29 -15.65 26.77
N ALA A 861 -6.91 -16.84 26.79
CA ALA A 861 -7.62 -17.33 27.95
C ALA A 861 -6.68 -17.50 29.19
N ALA A 862 -5.46 -18.00 28.98
CA ALA A 862 -4.44 -18.12 30.00
C ALA A 862 -4.04 -16.77 30.59
N HIS A 863 -3.77 -15.79 29.73
CA HIS A 863 -3.41 -14.43 30.12
C HIS A 863 -4.53 -13.75 30.92
N ARG A 864 -5.78 -13.82 30.45
CA ARG A 864 -6.95 -13.20 31.12
C ARG A 864 -7.25 -13.78 32.48
N THR A 865 -6.87 -15.03 32.75
CA THR A 865 -7.13 -15.74 34.01
C THR A 865 -5.88 -15.98 34.84
N ALA A 866 -4.72 -15.51 34.39
CA ALA A 866 -3.42 -15.77 35.00
C ALA A 866 -3.19 -17.28 35.26
N ASN A 867 -3.59 -18.14 34.32
CA ASN A 867 -3.61 -19.59 34.48
C ASN A 867 -2.41 -20.25 33.80
N ALA A 868 -1.41 -20.62 34.59
CA ALA A 868 -0.19 -21.27 34.10
C ALA A 868 -0.45 -22.65 33.45
N THR A 869 -1.49 -23.38 33.82
CA THR A 869 -1.86 -24.65 33.19
C THR A 869 -2.35 -24.41 31.74
N LEU A 870 -3.15 -23.36 31.52
CA LEU A 870 -3.60 -22.97 30.19
C LEU A 870 -2.42 -22.41 29.36
N ALA A 871 -1.51 -21.67 29.95
CA ALA A 871 -0.32 -21.20 29.25
C ALA A 871 0.54 -22.38 28.77
N ALA A 872 0.80 -23.37 29.62
CA ALA A 872 1.50 -24.59 29.21
C ALA A 872 0.72 -25.39 28.15
N ARG A 873 -0.63 -25.36 28.17
CA ARG A 873 -1.47 -25.97 27.12
C ARG A 873 -1.31 -25.22 25.79
N ALA A 874 -1.34 -23.90 25.80
CA ALA A 874 -1.18 -23.09 24.60
C ALA A 874 0.16 -23.36 23.89
N TRP A 875 1.26 -23.44 24.65
CA TRP A 875 2.57 -23.80 24.11
C TRP A 875 2.60 -25.22 23.52
N ARG A 876 1.95 -26.21 24.16
CA ARG A 876 1.83 -27.54 23.55
C ARG A 876 1.00 -27.51 22.26
N GLU A 877 -0.08 -26.73 22.21
CA GLU A 877 -0.88 -26.54 20.98
C GLU A 877 -0.05 -25.91 19.88
N PHE A 878 0.85 -25.00 20.21
CA PHE A 878 1.74 -24.36 19.26
C PHE A 878 2.82 -25.31 18.72
N PHE A 879 3.44 -26.13 19.58
CA PHE A 879 4.56 -26.98 19.18
C PHE A 879 4.16 -28.37 18.66
N ASP A 880 3.15 -28.98 19.25
CA ASP A 880 2.85 -30.41 19.04
C ASP A 880 1.69 -30.65 18.05
N SER A 881 0.95 -29.60 17.65
CA SER A 881 -0.20 -29.74 16.76
C SER A 881 0.16 -29.81 15.27
N ASP A 882 -0.81 -29.66 14.40
CA ASP A 882 -0.63 -29.40 12.97
C ASP A 882 0.14 -28.11 12.71
N GLY A 883 0.81 -27.94 11.60
CA GLY A 883 1.58 -26.77 11.23
C GLY A 883 3.09 -26.98 11.31
N LEU A 884 3.83 -25.84 11.32
CA LEU A 884 5.28 -25.86 11.26
C LEU A 884 5.91 -26.40 12.56
N LYS A 885 6.83 -27.36 12.43
CA LYS A 885 7.48 -28.02 13.56
C LYS A 885 8.81 -27.35 13.92
N GLN A 886 9.15 -27.31 15.21
CA GLN A 886 10.47 -26.89 15.68
C GLN A 886 11.61 -27.73 15.06
N THR A 887 11.34 -28.97 14.75
CA THR A 887 12.29 -29.91 14.12
C THR A 887 12.34 -29.81 12.60
N ALA A 888 11.57 -28.91 11.98
CA ALA A 888 11.69 -28.62 10.56
C ALA A 888 13.11 -28.09 10.25
N PRO A 889 13.58 -28.22 9.01
CA PRO A 889 14.96 -27.83 8.66
C PRO A 889 15.24 -26.34 8.89
N TRP A 890 14.23 -25.47 8.85
CA TRP A 890 14.34 -24.01 8.95
C TRP A 890 15.49 -23.47 8.10
N ASP A 891 15.59 -23.99 6.88
CA ASP A 891 16.56 -23.63 5.87
C ASP A 891 15.96 -23.89 4.48
N THR A 892 16.57 -23.37 3.46
CA THR A 892 16.20 -23.59 2.06
C THR A 892 17.09 -24.66 1.43
N VAL A 893 16.54 -25.35 0.44
CA VAL A 893 17.28 -26.24 -0.44
C VAL A 893 17.47 -25.56 -1.79
N ARG A 894 18.73 -25.48 -2.24
CA ARG A 894 19.03 -24.89 -3.55
C ARG A 894 18.87 -25.89 -4.67
N PHE A 895 18.11 -25.53 -5.68
CA PHE A 895 17.98 -26.24 -6.94
C PHE A 895 18.60 -25.43 -8.07
N ASP A 896 19.30 -26.12 -8.98
CA ASP A 896 19.93 -25.53 -10.16
C ASP A 896 20.01 -26.52 -11.34
N GLY A 897 20.70 -26.12 -12.41
CA GLY A 897 20.88 -26.94 -13.62
C GLY A 897 19.59 -27.11 -14.42
N SER A 898 19.36 -28.29 -14.98
CA SER A 898 18.23 -28.56 -15.88
C SER A 898 16.91 -28.79 -15.18
N ALA A 899 16.87 -28.78 -13.84
CA ALA A 899 15.65 -28.94 -13.06
C ALA A 899 14.83 -27.63 -13.02
N VAL A 900 15.50 -26.48 -13.11
CA VAL A 900 14.90 -25.16 -13.02
C VAL A 900 15.47 -24.23 -14.11
N LEU A 901 14.68 -23.22 -14.52
CA LEU A 901 15.13 -22.24 -15.52
C LEU A 901 16.27 -21.36 -15.01
N ALA A 902 16.24 -21.00 -13.74
CA ALA A 902 17.29 -20.27 -13.03
C ALA A 902 17.42 -20.85 -11.61
N PRO A 903 18.59 -20.75 -10.97
CA PRO A 903 18.77 -21.28 -9.63
C PRO A 903 17.77 -20.69 -8.64
N VAL A 904 17.14 -21.55 -7.83
CA VAL A 904 16.14 -21.19 -6.83
C VAL A 904 16.44 -21.79 -5.47
N ASP A 905 16.04 -21.10 -4.42
CA ASP A 905 16.09 -21.57 -3.04
C ASP A 905 14.67 -21.92 -2.60
N GLU A 906 14.44 -23.16 -2.18
CA GLU A 906 13.12 -23.69 -1.86
C GLU A 906 13.02 -24.10 -0.40
N ALA A 907 11.83 -23.91 0.18
CA ALA A 907 11.40 -24.52 1.41
C ALA A 907 10.01 -25.13 1.19
N ALA A 908 9.97 -26.25 0.47
CA ALA A 908 8.74 -26.91 0.03
C ALA A 908 7.84 -27.42 1.18
N TRP A 909 8.35 -27.38 2.40
CA TRP A 909 7.64 -27.71 3.65
C TRP A 909 6.87 -26.52 4.25
N ILE A 910 6.93 -25.34 3.65
CA ILE A 910 6.21 -24.13 4.07
C ILE A 910 5.10 -23.85 3.05
N SER A 911 3.89 -23.62 3.54
CA SER A 911 2.83 -22.94 2.80
C SER A 911 2.63 -21.52 3.33
N THR A 912 1.99 -20.64 2.55
CA THR A 912 1.64 -19.29 3.00
C THR A 912 0.75 -19.34 4.25
N ASN A 913 -0.21 -20.27 4.26
CA ASN A 913 -1.09 -20.52 5.39
C ASN A 913 -0.32 -20.87 6.66
N ASP A 914 0.62 -21.82 6.58
CA ASP A 914 1.40 -22.23 7.76
C ASP A 914 2.30 -21.11 8.24
N ALA A 915 2.91 -20.36 7.34
CA ALA A 915 3.74 -19.21 7.69
C ALA A 915 2.94 -18.11 8.41
N ALA A 916 1.76 -17.76 7.86
CA ALA A 916 0.88 -16.76 8.46
C ALA A 916 0.38 -17.19 9.85
N LEU A 917 -0.06 -18.45 9.98
CA LEU A 917 -0.55 -19.00 11.25
C LEU A 917 0.54 -19.12 12.32
N TYR A 918 1.72 -19.62 11.92
CA TYR A 918 2.88 -19.69 12.82
C TYR A 918 3.27 -18.30 13.30
N GLY A 919 3.43 -17.36 12.36
CA GLY A 919 3.87 -15.99 12.67
C GLY A 919 2.92 -15.27 13.63
N GLN A 920 1.61 -15.31 13.33
CA GLN A 920 0.60 -14.72 14.22
C GLN A 920 0.59 -15.37 15.60
N ALA A 921 0.60 -16.71 15.67
CA ALA A 921 0.52 -17.42 16.94
C ALA A 921 1.80 -17.25 17.77
N ALA A 922 2.97 -17.30 17.15
CA ALA A 922 4.25 -17.07 17.82
C ALA A 922 4.28 -15.68 18.49
N ILE A 923 3.94 -14.62 17.73
CA ILE A 923 3.96 -13.24 18.23
C ILE A 923 2.98 -13.06 19.39
N VAL A 924 1.76 -13.58 19.24
CA VAL A 924 0.72 -13.44 20.28
C VAL A 924 1.06 -14.26 21.52
N ASN A 925 1.53 -15.50 21.36
CA ASN A 925 1.90 -16.35 22.49
C ASN A 925 3.09 -15.76 23.28
N LEU A 926 4.12 -15.27 22.58
CA LEU A 926 5.24 -14.57 23.22
C LEU A 926 4.77 -13.36 24.02
N ALA A 927 3.85 -12.55 23.47
CA ALA A 927 3.34 -11.36 24.14
C ALA A 927 2.49 -11.68 25.37
N LEU A 928 1.64 -12.70 25.30
CA LEU A 928 0.65 -12.99 26.36
C LEU A 928 1.13 -13.96 27.41
N ILE A 929 1.97 -14.92 27.05
CA ILE A 929 2.40 -16.03 27.90
C ILE A 929 3.89 -16.38 27.77
N GLY A 930 4.71 -15.45 27.23
CA GLY A 930 6.15 -15.66 27.04
C GLY A 930 6.88 -16.06 28.31
N ASP A 931 6.52 -15.49 29.47
CA ASP A 931 7.09 -15.81 30.77
C ASP A 931 6.89 -17.28 31.19
N SER A 932 5.96 -17.99 30.57
CA SER A 932 5.70 -19.41 30.82
C SER A 932 6.35 -20.36 29.82
N LEU A 933 7.17 -19.82 28.90
CA LEU A 933 7.93 -20.61 27.94
C LEU A 933 9.10 -21.27 28.67
N ALA A 934 9.09 -22.60 28.79
CA ALA A 934 10.08 -23.37 29.52
C ALA A 934 11.26 -23.78 28.61
#